data_b704c55fd5a389f4317ad2697130aabd
#
_entry.id   b704c55fd5a389f4317ad2697130aabd
#
_cell.length_a   1.000
_cell.length_b   1.000
_cell.length_c   1.000
_cell.angle_alpha   90.00
_cell.angle_beta   90.00
_cell.angle_gamma   90.00
#
_symmetry.space_group_name_H-M   'P 1'
#
loop_
_entity.id
_entity.type
_entity.pdbx_description
1 polymer ?
#
loop_
_entity_poly.entity_id
_entity_poly.type
_entity_poly.pdbx_seq_one_letter_code
_entity_poly.pdbx_strand_id
1 'polypeptide(L)'
;MKKLFWVVLIVSSAASLFAAEGKWTPQQVLELDPKWLKEQGLELPPERLWDPRSGTGLLSATISTGGCSSGFVSAEGLFVTNHHCLFSVLQEHATPQNDIITNGFVARSRDQELRSKTLRVTMPRRFTDVTKDVLSAVPKNATDAQRFRAIEKKSAAIVAQCEKQPRTRCRVAAHDGGLQYVLQEMTEFDDVRLVYAPPRAVGEFGGEVDNWMWPRHTGDFAIGRVWFNGAPYKPGFFFPVSREGVKPNDFVMVMGYPGITYRALTASEMEERKIWFERRAKVYREWIDLLESTTASSPEGKIAVADLAKTLANRQKNAEGQLAGFARWSTIGKQRTLEGQVKTTALAGLQSIASEKIATFDHDFLLDHLRMTGQSLALTGPKSLIWAVAVARSATERAKPEADRDEVFAARNITRVRDRIEREQKSFFAPADKAHLASFVRMALALPQGQRIAAIDQLFAGKDVNATIDQLYANSRLVNLSDRLSMFDMSAAQLRARRDPLLDLGFALSAEISAMNERRDGWEGAISRLRPEWRRAQIAHAGRPIAPDANSTLRVSFAHVKGYQPRDGVWFNAQTTLAGVLEKHTGAEPFDVPEAIRTAGASQPGIPVAFLSDADTTGGNSGSPTINARGQLVGVNFDRVWENVS
;
A
#
# COMPACT_ATOMS: atom_id res chain seq x y z
N MET A 1 -55.59 22.60 44.78
CA MET A 1 -54.44 21.72 44.96
C MET A 1 -53.87 21.40 43.59
N LYS A 2 -52.85 22.16 43.11
CA LYS A 2 -52.18 21.95 41.81
C LYS A 2 -50.94 21.09 42.07
N LYS A 3 -50.91 19.85 41.55
CA LYS A 3 -49.75 18.97 41.59
C LYS A 3 -48.80 19.35 40.46
N LEU A 4 -47.64 19.86 40.85
CA LEU A 4 -46.53 20.18 39.93
C LEU A 4 -45.76 18.87 39.66
N PHE A 5 -45.81 18.36 38.40
CA PHE A 5 -44.98 17.25 37.95
C PHE A 5 -43.62 17.81 37.53
N TRP A 6 -42.57 17.47 38.28
CA TRP A 6 -41.17 17.67 37.86
C TRP A 6 -40.79 16.57 36.89
N VAL A 7 -40.60 16.93 35.62
CA VAL A 7 -39.94 16.05 34.63
C VAL A 7 -38.44 16.24 34.81
N VAL A 8 -37.78 15.25 35.41
CA VAL A 8 -36.33 15.18 35.47
C VAL A 8 -35.86 14.71 34.10
N LEU A 9 -35.39 15.65 33.28
CA LEU A 9 -34.68 15.33 32.04
C LEU A 9 -33.31 14.75 32.44
N ILE A 10 -33.17 13.41 32.40
CA ILE A 10 -31.87 12.75 32.47
C ILE A 10 -31.24 12.97 31.10
N VAL A 11 -30.42 14.02 30.97
CA VAL A 11 -29.49 14.17 29.87
C VAL A 11 -28.41 13.10 30.09
N SER A 12 -28.64 11.92 29.53
CA SER A 12 -27.56 10.95 29.35
C SER A 12 -26.56 11.59 28.37
N SER A 13 -25.48 12.17 28.89
CA SER A 13 -24.30 12.47 28.11
C SER A 13 -23.76 11.15 27.59
N ALA A 14 -24.26 10.74 26.42
CA ALA A 14 -23.55 9.78 25.59
C ALA A 14 -22.18 10.41 25.30
N ALA A 15 -21.20 10.13 26.15
CA ALA A 15 -19.80 10.33 25.76
C ALA A 15 -19.64 9.51 24.50
N SER A 16 -19.65 10.18 23.37
CA SER A 16 -19.26 9.61 22.10
C SER A 16 -17.83 9.13 22.30
N LEU A 17 -17.66 7.84 22.55
CA LEU A 17 -16.38 7.17 22.50
C LEU A 17 -15.92 7.24 21.03
N PHE A 18 -15.43 8.42 20.64
CA PHE A 18 -14.73 8.53 19.36
C PHE A 18 -13.53 7.59 19.47
N ALA A 19 -13.39 6.69 18.49
CA ALA A 19 -12.16 5.99 18.26
C ALA A 19 -11.01 7.01 18.34
N ALA A 20 -9.89 6.61 18.94
CA ALA A 20 -8.71 7.47 18.98
C ALA A 20 -8.20 7.60 17.56
N GLU A 21 -8.84 8.47 16.76
CA GLU A 21 -8.44 8.72 15.38
C GLU A 21 -6.95 9.06 15.32
N GLY A 22 -6.22 8.33 14.51
CA GLY A 22 -4.85 8.64 14.20
C GLY A 22 -3.95 7.42 14.09
N LYS A 23 -3.01 7.54 13.16
CA LYS A 23 -1.86 6.65 12.98
C LYS A 23 -0.64 7.38 13.54
N TRP A 24 -0.43 7.26 14.86
CA TRP A 24 0.55 8.03 15.60
C TRP A 24 1.96 7.56 15.30
N THR A 25 2.88 8.49 15.09
CA THR A 25 4.31 8.15 14.99
C THR A 25 4.85 7.74 16.36
N PRO A 26 5.96 6.97 16.42
CA PRO A 26 6.58 6.62 17.70
C PRO A 26 6.88 7.81 18.60
N GLN A 27 7.27 8.94 18.02
CA GLN A 27 7.57 10.16 18.75
C GLN A 27 6.29 10.82 19.29
N GLN A 28 5.25 10.93 18.47
CA GLN A 28 4.00 11.55 18.91
C GLN A 28 3.31 10.79 20.04
N VAL A 29 3.50 9.47 20.15
CA VAL A 29 2.99 8.70 21.29
C VAL A 29 3.49 9.25 22.62
N LEU A 30 4.73 9.78 22.64
CA LEU A 30 5.33 10.39 23.84
C LEU A 30 4.83 11.83 24.10
N GLU A 31 4.25 12.47 23.08
CA GLU A 31 3.70 13.82 23.14
C GLU A 31 2.19 13.81 23.52
N LEU A 32 1.54 12.63 23.42
CA LEU A 32 0.15 12.46 23.85
C LEU A 32 0.04 12.56 25.36
N ASP A 33 -1.08 13.12 25.85
CA ASP A 33 -1.37 13.17 27.27
C ASP A 33 -1.41 11.76 27.89
N PRO A 34 -0.52 11.40 28.81
CA PRO A 34 -0.49 10.09 29.44
C PRO A 34 -1.80 9.75 30.19
N LYS A 35 -2.50 10.77 30.71
CA LYS A 35 -3.80 10.57 31.34
C LYS A 35 -4.83 10.12 30.32
N TRP A 36 -4.86 10.77 29.14
CA TRP A 36 -5.74 10.38 28.05
C TRP A 36 -5.44 8.95 27.57
N LEU A 37 -4.16 8.57 27.37
CA LEU A 37 -3.77 7.21 26.99
C LEU A 37 -4.25 6.17 28.00
N LYS A 38 -4.15 6.47 29.29
CA LYS A 38 -4.65 5.61 30.37
C LYS A 38 -6.18 5.51 30.35
N GLU A 39 -6.88 6.62 30.10
CA GLU A 39 -8.35 6.64 29.96
C GLU A 39 -8.82 5.83 28.73
N GLN A 40 -8.00 5.77 27.66
CA GLN A 40 -8.27 4.88 26.54
C GLN A 40 -8.04 3.40 26.88
N GLY A 41 -7.35 3.08 27.96
CA GLY A 41 -7.11 1.72 28.44
C GLY A 41 -5.65 1.25 28.36
N LEU A 42 -4.70 2.09 27.97
CA LEU A 42 -3.29 1.72 27.97
C LEU A 42 -2.77 1.51 29.41
N GLU A 43 -2.29 0.31 29.72
CA GLU A 43 -1.70 -0.03 31.02
C GLU A 43 -0.20 0.17 31.06
N LEU A 44 0.47 0.22 29.89
CA LEU A 44 1.91 0.42 29.78
C LEU A 44 2.27 1.91 29.80
N PRO A 45 3.38 2.30 30.43
CA PRO A 45 3.93 3.65 30.25
C PRO A 45 4.29 3.88 28.77
N PRO A 46 4.01 5.07 28.20
CA PRO A 46 4.33 5.37 26.80
C PRO A 46 5.78 5.09 26.41
N GLU A 47 6.73 5.30 27.32
CA GLU A 47 8.16 5.04 27.13
C GLU A 47 8.50 3.56 26.93
N ARG A 48 7.63 2.65 27.37
CA ARG A 48 7.74 1.21 27.08
C ARG A 48 7.38 0.90 25.64
N LEU A 49 6.54 1.74 25.01
CA LEU A 49 6.24 1.61 23.59
C LEU A 49 7.41 2.06 22.74
N TRP A 50 8.03 3.19 23.10
CA TRP A 50 9.20 3.72 22.39
C TRP A 50 10.05 4.62 23.29
N ASP A 51 11.36 4.35 23.37
CA ASP A 51 12.35 5.25 23.97
C ASP A 51 13.22 5.87 22.85
N PRO A 52 13.09 7.18 22.59
CA PRO A 52 13.85 7.84 21.52
C PRO A 52 15.36 7.91 21.79
N ARG A 53 15.81 7.77 23.05
CA ARG A 53 17.24 7.82 23.41
C ARG A 53 17.95 6.54 22.97
N SER A 54 17.37 5.40 23.27
CA SER A 54 17.89 4.09 22.87
C SER A 54 17.47 3.66 21.48
N GLY A 55 16.39 4.26 20.91
CA GLY A 55 15.76 3.82 19.66
C GLY A 55 15.09 2.46 19.81
N THR A 56 14.67 2.09 21.01
CA THR A 56 14.08 0.79 21.33
C THR A 56 12.76 0.94 22.07
N GLY A 57 12.07 -0.18 22.23
CA GLY A 57 10.79 -0.30 22.90
C GLY A 57 9.94 -1.36 22.22
N LEU A 58 8.70 -1.52 22.66
CA LEU A 58 7.82 -2.54 22.13
C LEU A 58 7.54 -2.35 20.63
N LEU A 59 7.50 -1.09 20.14
CA LEU A 59 7.38 -0.78 18.73
C LEU A 59 8.54 -1.31 17.88
N SER A 60 9.74 -1.54 18.44
CA SER A 60 10.86 -2.15 17.71
C SER A 60 10.65 -3.62 17.38
N ALA A 61 9.68 -4.29 18.04
CA ALA A 61 9.26 -5.64 17.67
C ALA A 61 8.39 -5.68 16.39
N THR A 62 7.89 -4.51 15.95
CA THR A 62 7.12 -4.38 14.71
C THR A 62 8.07 -4.20 13.53
N ILE A 63 8.01 -5.11 12.57
CA ILE A 63 8.90 -5.17 11.41
C ILE A 63 8.10 -5.02 10.11
N SER A 64 8.78 -4.59 9.04
CA SER A 64 8.19 -4.49 7.69
C SER A 64 8.72 -5.60 6.80
N THR A 65 7.83 -6.20 6.03
CA THR A 65 8.13 -7.21 5.00
C THR A 65 8.00 -6.65 3.57
N GLY A 66 8.13 -5.32 3.42
CA GLY A 66 8.20 -4.68 2.10
C GLY A 66 6.86 -4.31 1.45
N GLY A 67 5.75 -4.54 2.09
CA GLY A 67 4.38 -4.22 1.63
C GLY A 67 3.36 -4.56 2.70
N CYS A 68 3.80 -5.37 3.66
CA CYS A 68 3.07 -5.76 4.85
C CYS A 68 3.84 -5.40 6.11
N SER A 69 3.13 -5.44 7.21
CA SER A 69 3.67 -5.39 8.57
C SER A 69 3.80 -6.79 9.16
N SER A 70 4.60 -6.92 10.20
CA SER A 70 4.78 -8.17 10.93
C SER A 70 5.23 -7.85 12.35
N GLY A 71 5.18 -8.82 13.25
CA GLY A 71 5.67 -8.64 14.61
C GLY A 71 6.46 -9.84 15.13
N PHE A 72 7.60 -9.60 15.77
CA PHE A 72 8.32 -10.67 16.47
C PHE A 72 7.50 -11.21 17.62
N VAL A 73 7.43 -12.55 17.73
CA VAL A 73 6.65 -13.27 18.75
C VAL A 73 7.49 -14.21 19.59
N SER A 74 8.79 -14.25 19.37
CA SER A 74 9.72 -15.05 20.18
C SER A 74 11.10 -14.42 20.30
N ALA A 75 11.86 -14.83 21.32
CA ALA A 75 13.26 -14.46 21.51
C ALA A 75 14.20 -15.08 20.46
N GLU A 76 13.70 -15.93 19.56
CA GLU A 76 14.46 -16.61 18.51
C GLU A 76 14.00 -16.25 17.11
N GLY A 77 13.56 -15.01 16.92
CA GLY A 77 13.29 -14.42 15.62
C GLY A 77 12.04 -14.91 14.89
N LEU A 78 11.15 -15.67 15.55
CA LEU A 78 9.83 -15.96 14.97
C LEU A 78 9.04 -14.66 14.90
N PHE A 79 8.40 -14.45 13.78
CA PHE A 79 7.45 -13.35 13.58
C PHE A 79 6.13 -13.86 12.98
N VAL A 80 5.05 -13.17 13.29
CA VAL A 80 3.73 -13.40 12.72
C VAL A 80 3.41 -12.31 11.71
N THR A 81 2.71 -12.70 10.63
CA THR A 81 2.17 -11.82 9.60
C THR A 81 0.94 -12.48 8.97
N ASN A 82 0.40 -11.95 7.87
CA ASN A 82 -0.67 -12.61 7.15
C ASN A 82 -0.18 -13.71 6.20
N HIS A 83 -1.07 -14.66 5.89
CA HIS A 83 -0.86 -15.66 4.85
C HIS A 83 -0.57 -15.00 3.50
N HIS A 84 -1.41 -14.03 3.08
CA HIS A 84 -1.22 -13.33 1.82
C HIS A 84 0.11 -12.55 1.75
N CYS A 85 0.70 -12.15 2.88
CA CYS A 85 2.01 -11.47 2.94
C CYS A 85 3.19 -12.40 2.65
N LEU A 86 3.06 -13.71 2.95
CA LEU A 86 4.08 -14.72 2.66
C LEU A 86 3.72 -15.62 1.47
N PHE A 87 2.65 -15.30 0.75
CA PHE A 87 2.19 -16.09 -0.38
C PHE A 87 3.26 -16.25 -1.48
N SER A 88 4.05 -15.21 -1.73
CA SER A 88 5.17 -15.29 -2.68
C SER A 88 6.22 -16.33 -2.27
N VAL A 89 6.45 -16.54 -0.98
CA VAL A 89 7.39 -17.57 -0.48
C VAL A 89 6.82 -18.96 -0.73
N LEU A 90 5.50 -19.15 -0.54
CA LEU A 90 4.83 -20.41 -0.92
C LEU A 90 4.99 -20.67 -2.42
N GLN A 91 4.77 -19.68 -3.28
CA GLN A 91 4.97 -19.80 -4.72
C GLN A 91 6.41 -20.10 -5.13
N GLU A 92 7.41 -19.56 -4.41
CA GLU A 92 8.83 -19.86 -4.67
C GLU A 92 9.17 -21.34 -4.50
N HIS A 93 8.47 -22.04 -3.60
CA HIS A 93 8.77 -23.41 -3.18
C HIS A 93 7.72 -24.47 -3.60
N ALA A 94 6.56 -24.04 -4.06
CA ALA A 94 5.51 -24.95 -4.53
C ALA A 94 5.91 -25.65 -5.83
N THR A 95 5.60 -26.94 -5.92
CA THR A 95 5.73 -27.73 -7.13
C THR A 95 4.47 -28.59 -7.33
N PRO A 96 4.18 -29.12 -8.53
CA PRO A 96 3.05 -30.00 -8.74
C PRO A 96 3.03 -31.24 -7.84
N GLN A 97 4.22 -31.72 -7.39
CA GLN A 97 4.38 -32.86 -6.49
C GLN A 97 4.31 -32.46 -5.01
N ASN A 98 4.50 -31.18 -4.70
CA ASN A 98 4.45 -30.63 -3.34
C ASN A 98 3.71 -29.30 -3.36
N ASP A 99 2.38 -29.37 -3.46
CA ASP A 99 1.51 -28.18 -3.52
C ASP A 99 1.27 -27.60 -2.11
N ILE A 100 2.27 -26.88 -1.63
CA ILE A 100 2.20 -26.17 -0.34
C ILE A 100 1.30 -24.93 -0.38
N ILE A 101 0.87 -24.48 -1.56
CA ILE A 101 -0.11 -23.40 -1.68
C ILE A 101 -1.47 -23.91 -1.23
N THR A 102 -1.93 -25.02 -1.80
CA THR A 102 -3.22 -25.62 -1.44
C THR A 102 -3.20 -26.27 -0.05
N ASN A 103 -2.14 -27.02 0.27
CA ASN A 103 -2.08 -27.85 1.48
C ASN A 103 -1.50 -27.16 2.71
N GLY A 104 -0.94 -25.96 2.54
CA GLY A 104 -0.20 -25.26 3.59
C GLY A 104 1.19 -25.85 3.83
N PHE A 105 1.90 -25.28 4.79
CA PHE A 105 3.26 -25.68 5.13
C PHE A 105 3.51 -25.58 6.64
N VAL A 106 4.26 -26.55 7.18
CA VAL A 106 4.80 -26.51 8.55
C VAL A 106 6.22 -27.06 8.59
N ALA A 107 7.18 -26.27 9.02
CA ALA A 107 8.52 -26.74 9.34
C ALA A 107 8.50 -27.38 10.74
N ARG A 108 8.86 -28.67 10.83
CA ARG A 108 8.93 -29.41 12.10
C ARG A 108 10.29 -29.25 12.77
N SER A 109 11.29 -28.74 12.03
CA SER A 109 12.64 -28.46 12.49
C SER A 109 13.22 -27.26 11.72
N ARG A 110 14.32 -26.67 12.21
CA ARG A 110 14.89 -25.46 11.61
C ARG A 110 15.50 -25.65 10.23
N ASP A 111 15.93 -26.85 9.91
CA ASP A 111 16.47 -27.24 8.61
C ASP A 111 15.37 -27.36 7.54
N GLN A 112 14.11 -27.55 7.96
CA GLN A 112 12.95 -27.57 7.05
C GLN A 112 12.38 -26.18 6.75
N GLU A 113 12.81 -25.13 7.44
CA GLU A 113 12.34 -23.78 7.19
C GLU A 113 12.69 -23.33 5.76
N LEU A 114 11.70 -22.83 5.00
CA LEU A 114 11.87 -22.47 3.59
C LEU A 114 12.42 -21.04 3.44
N ARG A 115 13.66 -20.94 3.00
CA ARG A 115 14.31 -19.65 2.78
C ARG A 115 13.76 -18.96 1.55
N SER A 116 13.28 -17.74 1.71
CA SER A 116 12.89 -16.91 0.56
C SER A 116 14.13 -16.30 -0.13
N LYS A 117 14.08 -16.25 -1.46
CA LYS A 117 15.09 -15.60 -2.30
C LYS A 117 14.88 -14.08 -2.36
N THR A 118 13.64 -13.64 -2.23
CA THR A 118 13.23 -12.26 -2.53
C THR A 118 12.77 -11.47 -1.32
N LEU A 119 12.23 -12.13 -0.29
CA LEU A 119 11.70 -11.46 0.89
C LEU A 119 12.82 -10.80 1.70
N ARG A 120 12.60 -9.58 2.10
CA ARG A 120 13.44 -8.81 3.01
C ARG A 120 12.60 -8.34 4.18
N VAL A 121 13.20 -8.33 5.36
CA VAL A 121 12.58 -7.79 6.58
C VAL A 121 13.40 -6.59 7.03
N THR A 122 12.70 -5.50 7.35
CA THR A 122 13.33 -4.33 7.98
C THR A 122 12.78 -4.11 9.38
N MET A 123 13.67 -3.86 10.34
CA MET A 123 13.38 -3.59 11.74
C MET A 123 13.78 -2.15 12.08
N PRO A 124 12.91 -1.35 12.74
CA PRO A 124 13.24 0.03 13.09
C PRO A 124 14.38 0.09 14.10
N ARG A 125 15.28 1.04 13.92
CA ARG A 125 16.45 1.26 14.77
C ARG A 125 16.49 2.66 15.37
N ARG A 126 16.28 3.68 14.55
CA ARG A 126 16.32 5.09 14.97
C ARG A 126 15.48 5.95 14.08
N PHE A 127 14.91 7.02 14.65
CA PHE A 127 14.24 8.09 13.94
C PHE A 127 14.89 9.42 14.32
N THR A 128 15.39 10.15 13.33
CA THR A 128 16.11 11.42 13.54
C THR A 128 15.44 12.52 12.74
N ASP A 129 15.12 13.64 13.38
CA ASP A 129 14.65 14.83 12.68
C ASP A 129 15.78 15.44 11.86
N VAL A 130 15.59 15.51 10.54
CA VAL A 130 16.53 16.07 9.56
C VAL A 130 15.92 17.26 8.81
N THR A 131 14.84 17.82 9.33
CA THR A 131 14.08 18.91 8.68
C THR A 131 14.96 20.08 8.32
N LYS A 132 15.78 20.55 9.27
CA LYS A 132 16.70 21.68 9.04
C LYS A 132 17.71 21.35 7.94
N ASP A 133 18.26 20.14 7.95
CA ASP A 133 19.27 19.72 6.96
C ASP A 133 18.67 19.64 5.56
N VAL A 134 17.47 19.03 5.43
CA VAL A 134 16.75 18.91 4.15
C VAL A 134 16.39 20.29 3.59
N LEU A 135 15.77 21.14 4.41
CA LEU A 135 15.30 22.46 3.95
C LEU A 135 16.43 23.46 3.71
N SER A 136 17.60 23.29 4.35
CA SER A 136 18.78 24.15 4.11
C SER A 136 19.35 24.04 2.70
N ALA A 137 19.03 22.94 1.98
CA ALA A 137 19.47 22.73 0.60
C ALA A 137 18.64 23.51 -0.43
N VAL A 138 17.51 24.07 -0.03
CA VAL A 138 16.61 24.82 -0.93
C VAL A 138 17.15 26.24 -1.12
N PRO A 139 17.49 26.65 -2.38
CA PRO A 139 17.93 28.02 -2.65
C PRO A 139 16.83 29.04 -2.32
N LYS A 140 17.21 30.22 -1.86
CA LYS A 140 16.26 31.30 -1.46
C LYS A 140 15.26 31.68 -2.55
N ASN A 141 15.69 31.67 -3.80
CA ASN A 141 14.89 32.06 -4.96
C ASN A 141 14.55 30.86 -5.86
N ALA A 142 14.48 29.67 -5.31
CA ALA A 142 14.16 28.48 -6.08
C ALA A 142 12.71 28.53 -6.58
N THR A 143 12.50 28.14 -7.84
CA THR A 143 11.16 27.80 -8.32
C THR A 143 10.62 26.58 -7.56
N ASP A 144 9.30 26.36 -7.60
CA ASP A 144 8.72 25.22 -6.90
C ASP A 144 9.32 23.86 -7.39
N ALA A 145 9.55 23.68 -8.69
CA ALA A 145 10.24 22.50 -9.22
C ALA A 145 11.69 22.38 -8.71
N GLN A 146 12.43 23.49 -8.66
CA GLN A 146 13.79 23.49 -8.09
C GLN A 146 13.79 23.19 -6.60
N ARG A 147 12.78 23.69 -5.85
CA ARG A 147 12.55 23.37 -4.45
C ARG A 147 12.37 21.86 -4.25
N PHE A 148 11.46 21.24 -5.01
CA PHE A 148 11.23 19.80 -4.94
C PHE A 148 12.52 19.02 -5.20
N ARG A 149 13.20 19.30 -6.30
CA ARG A 149 14.46 18.62 -6.68
C ARG A 149 15.57 18.81 -5.62
N ALA A 150 15.67 20.00 -5.01
CA ALA A 150 16.64 20.24 -3.94
C ALA A 150 16.36 19.38 -2.70
N ILE A 151 15.08 19.27 -2.30
CA ILE A 151 14.62 18.42 -1.19
C ILE A 151 14.92 16.95 -1.48
N GLU A 152 14.54 16.45 -2.65
CA GLU A 152 14.78 15.07 -3.06
C GLU A 152 16.28 14.73 -3.12
N LYS A 153 17.08 15.58 -3.74
CA LYS A 153 18.54 15.41 -3.84
C LYS A 153 19.21 15.38 -2.46
N LYS A 154 18.80 16.29 -1.56
CA LYS A 154 19.34 16.31 -0.18
C LYS A 154 18.91 15.09 0.61
N SER A 155 17.64 14.70 0.49
CA SER A 155 17.12 13.49 1.12
C SER A 155 17.85 12.23 0.64
N ALA A 156 18.08 12.09 -0.67
CA ALA A 156 18.86 11.01 -1.25
C ALA A 156 20.31 10.98 -0.73
N ALA A 157 20.96 12.13 -0.61
CA ALA A 157 22.31 12.23 -0.05
C ALA A 157 22.38 11.80 1.42
N ILE A 158 21.38 12.18 2.24
CA ILE A 158 21.26 11.76 3.63
C ILE A 158 21.09 10.23 3.71
N VAL A 159 20.21 9.67 2.87
CA VAL A 159 19.99 8.21 2.78
C VAL A 159 21.27 7.50 2.37
N ALA A 160 21.95 7.94 1.32
CA ALA A 160 23.18 7.33 0.84
C ALA A 160 24.30 7.37 1.90
N GLN A 161 24.40 8.41 2.70
CA GLN A 161 25.35 8.49 3.82
C GLN A 161 24.98 7.51 4.93
N CYS A 162 23.69 7.39 5.26
CA CYS A 162 23.18 6.48 6.26
C CYS A 162 23.43 5.00 5.88
N GLU A 163 23.17 4.64 4.63
CA GLU A 163 23.31 3.26 4.11
C GLU A 163 24.76 2.81 3.89
N LYS A 164 25.78 3.66 4.17
CA LYS A 164 27.18 3.20 4.20
C LYS A 164 27.44 2.19 5.33
N GLN A 165 26.60 2.17 6.35
CA GLN A 165 26.68 1.17 7.40
C GLN A 165 26.13 -0.17 6.89
N PRO A 166 26.83 -1.30 7.13
CA PRO A 166 26.37 -2.61 6.69
C PRO A 166 24.96 -2.92 7.21
N ARG A 167 24.14 -3.51 6.32
CA ARG A 167 22.76 -3.96 6.65
C ARG A 167 21.84 -2.86 7.18
N THR A 168 22.16 -1.62 6.88
CA THR A 168 21.35 -0.48 7.24
C THR A 168 20.53 -0.05 6.02
N ARG A 169 19.23 0.00 6.17
CA ARG A 169 18.30 0.56 5.20
C ARG A 169 17.77 1.88 5.73
N CYS A 170 17.85 2.92 4.93
CA CYS A 170 17.47 4.26 5.34
C CYS A 170 16.41 4.87 4.45
N ARG A 171 15.61 5.77 5.02
CA ARG A 171 14.61 6.55 4.30
C ARG A 171 14.43 7.90 4.99
N VAL A 172 14.38 8.98 4.22
CA VAL A 172 13.86 10.27 4.68
C VAL A 172 12.38 10.32 4.37
N ALA A 173 11.54 10.46 5.38
CA ALA A 173 10.09 10.52 5.26
C ALA A 173 9.58 11.92 5.61
N ALA A 174 8.78 12.53 4.71
CA ALA A 174 8.07 13.76 5.01
C ALA A 174 6.80 13.46 5.82
N HIS A 175 6.59 14.15 6.93
CA HIS A 175 5.37 14.16 7.71
C HIS A 175 4.66 15.51 7.54
N ASP A 176 3.31 15.47 7.54
CA ASP A 176 2.47 16.67 7.39
C ASP A 176 2.85 17.53 6.15
N GLY A 177 3.17 16.84 5.04
CA GLY A 177 3.53 17.46 3.77
C GLY A 177 4.84 18.23 3.79
N GLY A 178 5.78 17.85 4.66
CA GLY A 178 7.09 18.48 4.80
C GLY A 178 7.18 19.48 5.96
N LEU A 179 6.21 19.46 6.88
CA LEU A 179 6.34 20.15 8.17
C LEU A 179 7.51 19.57 8.97
N GLN A 180 7.72 18.24 8.84
CA GLN A 180 8.86 17.52 9.41
C GLN A 180 9.41 16.51 8.41
N TYR A 181 10.73 16.38 8.33
CA TYR A 181 11.46 15.34 7.62
C TYR A 181 12.19 14.46 8.62
N VAL A 182 11.90 13.15 8.59
CA VAL A 182 12.47 12.20 9.55
C VAL A 182 13.30 11.16 8.81
N LEU A 183 14.59 11.08 9.15
CA LEU A 183 15.44 9.97 8.74
C LEU A 183 15.08 8.74 9.58
N GLN A 184 14.68 7.69 8.89
CA GLN A 184 14.39 6.38 9.45
C GLN A 184 15.56 5.45 9.17
N GLU A 185 16.23 5.00 10.20
CA GLU A 185 17.27 3.99 10.13
C GLU A 185 16.69 2.64 10.51
N MET A 186 16.87 1.65 9.66
CA MET A 186 16.33 0.30 9.84
C MET A 186 17.44 -0.74 9.65
N THR A 187 17.40 -1.83 10.41
CA THR A 187 18.23 -3.01 10.13
C THR A 187 17.52 -3.86 9.07
N GLU A 188 18.21 -4.20 7.98
CA GLU A 188 17.69 -5.08 6.93
C GLU A 188 18.21 -6.50 7.10
N PHE A 189 17.32 -7.48 6.99
CA PHE A 189 17.60 -8.91 7.03
C PHE A 189 17.20 -9.55 5.69
N ASP A 190 18.08 -10.40 5.15
CA ASP A 190 17.95 -11.08 3.85
C ASP A 190 17.83 -12.60 3.96
N ASP A 191 18.04 -13.18 5.15
CA ASP A 191 17.72 -14.58 5.43
C ASP A 191 16.41 -14.65 6.21
N VAL A 192 15.32 -14.72 5.45
CA VAL A 192 13.95 -14.81 5.97
C VAL A 192 13.35 -16.13 5.52
N ARG A 193 12.80 -16.88 6.47
CA ARG A 193 12.31 -18.24 6.21
C ARG A 193 10.86 -18.40 6.62
N LEU A 194 10.09 -19.10 5.80
CA LEU A 194 8.73 -19.53 6.13
C LEU A 194 8.80 -20.72 7.10
N VAL A 195 8.07 -20.62 8.20
CA VAL A 195 7.97 -21.65 9.25
C VAL A 195 6.60 -22.33 9.20
N TYR A 196 5.55 -21.55 9.01
CA TYR A 196 4.18 -22.03 8.95
C TYR A 196 3.31 -21.15 8.04
N ALA A 197 2.49 -21.81 7.24
CA ALA A 197 1.34 -21.20 6.57
C ALA A 197 0.18 -22.19 6.56
N PRO A 198 -1.06 -21.77 6.88
CA PRO A 198 -2.21 -22.64 6.81
C PRO A 198 -2.51 -23.06 5.37
N PRO A 199 -3.29 -24.14 5.15
CA PRO A 199 -3.86 -24.45 3.85
C PRO A 199 -4.59 -23.24 3.26
N ARG A 200 -4.59 -23.12 1.91
CA ARG A 200 -5.28 -22.05 1.20
C ARG A 200 -6.75 -21.90 1.62
N ALA A 201 -7.45 -23.02 1.77
CA ALA A 201 -8.83 -23.08 2.24
C ALA A 201 -9.05 -22.52 3.67
N VAL A 202 -7.99 -22.23 4.42
CA VAL A 202 -8.03 -21.51 5.71
C VAL A 202 -7.52 -20.09 5.55
N GLY A 203 -6.34 -19.92 4.93
CA GLY A 203 -5.67 -18.63 4.78
C GLY A 203 -6.39 -17.65 3.83
N GLU A 204 -7.15 -18.18 2.87
CA GLU A 204 -7.94 -17.43 1.88
C GLU A 204 -9.43 -17.77 1.91
N PHE A 205 -9.96 -18.31 3.03
CA PHE A 205 -11.37 -18.68 3.15
C PHE A 205 -12.30 -17.51 2.83
N GLY A 206 -13.27 -17.75 1.94
CA GLY A 206 -14.19 -16.74 1.43
C GLY A 206 -13.67 -15.96 0.21
N GLY A 207 -12.38 -16.06 -0.12
CA GLY A 207 -11.78 -15.47 -1.33
C GLY A 207 -12.18 -14.02 -1.56
N GLU A 208 -12.45 -13.66 -2.84
CA GLU A 208 -12.89 -12.31 -3.22
C GLU A 208 -14.33 -11.99 -2.79
N VAL A 209 -15.16 -13.02 -2.50
CA VAL A 209 -16.55 -12.83 -2.03
C VAL A 209 -16.55 -12.12 -0.68
N ASP A 210 -15.73 -12.59 0.25
CA ASP A 210 -15.61 -12.03 1.60
C ASP A 210 -14.56 -10.91 1.70
N ASN A 211 -13.80 -10.62 0.65
CA ASN A 211 -12.78 -9.57 0.66
C ASN A 211 -13.41 -8.20 0.94
N TRP A 212 -12.92 -7.49 1.97
CA TRP A 212 -13.47 -6.24 2.54
C TRP A 212 -14.84 -6.38 3.22
N MET A 213 -15.30 -7.59 3.47
CA MET A 213 -16.65 -7.82 4.02
C MET A 213 -16.58 -8.32 5.47
N TRP A 214 -17.67 -8.08 6.20
CA TRP A 214 -17.93 -8.67 7.51
C TRP A 214 -19.35 -9.28 7.51
N PRO A 215 -19.60 -10.43 8.16
CA PRO A 215 -18.69 -11.19 9.05
C PRO A 215 -17.63 -12.01 8.27
N ARG A 216 -16.39 -11.94 8.74
CA ARG A 216 -15.22 -12.60 8.14
C ARG A 216 -14.81 -13.84 8.94
N HIS A 217 -14.41 -14.92 8.22
CA HIS A 217 -14.09 -16.21 8.84
C HIS A 217 -12.75 -16.78 8.33
N THR A 218 -11.85 -15.92 7.92
CA THR A 218 -10.56 -16.26 7.33
C THR A 218 -9.49 -16.40 8.40
N GLY A 219 -8.65 -17.45 8.30
CA GLY A 219 -7.44 -17.62 9.10
C GLY A 219 -6.21 -17.07 8.37
N ASP A 220 -6.23 -15.78 8.03
CA ASP A 220 -5.17 -15.13 7.25
C ASP A 220 -3.96 -14.78 8.12
N PHE A 221 -3.19 -15.80 8.50
CA PHE A 221 -1.92 -15.62 9.22
C PHE A 221 -0.86 -16.60 8.75
N ALA A 222 0.40 -16.24 8.92
CA ALA A 222 1.55 -17.10 8.68
C ALA A 222 2.67 -16.75 9.65
N ILE A 223 3.61 -17.68 9.85
CA ILE A 223 4.76 -17.50 10.73
C ILE A 223 6.03 -17.64 9.90
N GLY A 224 6.90 -16.66 10.01
CA GLY A 224 8.25 -16.69 9.48
C GLY A 224 9.29 -16.59 10.58
N ARG A 225 10.55 -16.75 10.20
CA ARG A 225 11.71 -16.54 11.06
C ARG A 225 12.75 -15.71 10.36
N VAL A 226 13.32 -14.77 11.10
CA VAL A 226 14.52 -14.04 10.67
C VAL A 226 15.75 -14.79 11.14
N TRP A 227 16.68 -15.01 10.21
CA TRP A 227 18.00 -15.55 10.47
C TRP A 227 19.08 -14.48 10.29
N PHE A 228 20.13 -14.58 11.06
CA PHE A 228 21.22 -13.63 11.05
C PHE A 228 22.56 -14.34 11.34
N ASN A 229 23.54 -14.20 10.46
CA ASN A 229 24.85 -14.86 10.58
C ASN A 229 24.75 -16.38 10.81
N GLY A 230 23.84 -17.05 10.11
CA GLY A 230 23.67 -18.50 10.18
C GLY A 230 22.90 -19.03 11.40
N ALA A 231 22.33 -18.15 12.22
CA ALA A 231 21.53 -18.50 13.39
C ALA A 231 20.21 -17.71 13.43
N PRO A 232 19.18 -18.19 14.15
CA PRO A 232 17.97 -17.41 14.42
C PRO A 232 18.32 -16.07 15.06
N TYR A 233 17.72 -15.00 14.54
CA TYR A 233 17.91 -13.66 15.10
C TYR A 233 17.30 -13.58 16.51
N LYS A 234 17.98 -12.87 17.41
CA LYS A 234 17.49 -12.62 18.77
C LYS A 234 17.05 -11.17 18.91
N PRO A 235 15.75 -10.87 18.71
CA PRO A 235 15.23 -9.51 18.87
C PRO A 235 15.29 -9.08 20.33
N GLY A 236 15.58 -7.79 20.57
CA GLY A 236 15.56 -7.23 21.93
C GLY A 236 14.15 -7.12 22.52
N PHE A 237 13.13 -7.08 21.65
CA PHE A 237 11.71 -7.05 22.03
C PHE A 237 10.92 -7.99 21.13
N PHE A 238 9.90 -8.62 21.71
CA PHE A 238 8.90 -9.41 20.99
C PHE A 238 7.55 -9.36 21.74
N PHE A 239 6.47 -9.67 21.07
CA PHE A 239 5.12 -9.70 21.63
C PHE A 239 4.82 -11.10 22.20
N PRO A 240 4.72 -11.27 23.52
CA PRO A 240 4.22 -12.53 24.08
C PRO A 240 2.76 -12.73 23.66
N VAL A 241 2.39 -13.95 23.31
CA VAL A 241 1.03 -14.27 22.89
C VAL A 241 0.10 -14.32 24.11
N SER A 242 -1.01 -13.59 24.06
CA SER A 242 -2.06 -13.67 25.07
C SER A 242 -2.80 -15.00 24.99
N ARG A 243 -3.05 -15.64 26.12
CA ARG A 243 -3.89 -16.85 26.21
C ARG A 243 -5.37 -16.54 26.43
N GLU A 244 -5.69 -15.29 26.77
CA GLU A 244 -7.05 -14.86 27.14
C GLU A 244 -7.87 -14.41 25.92
N GLY A 245 -7.18 -14.12 24.78
CA GLY A 245 -7.82 -13.55 23.60
C GLY A 245 -8.32 -12.12 23.85
N VAL A 246 -9.44 -11.75 23.22
CA VAL A 246 -10.07 -10.44 23.35
C VAL A 246 -11.58 -10.59 23.59
N LYS A 247 -12.17 -9.59 24.24
CA LYS A 247 -13.61 -9.44 24.46
C LYS A 247 -14.10 -8.11 23.89
N PRO A 248 -15.40 -7.95 23.62
CA PRO A 248 -15.96 -6.65 23.27
C PRO A 248 -15.59 -5.57 24.29
N ASN A 249 -15.19 -4.41 23.79
CA ASN A 249 -14.70 -3.23 24.50
C ASN A 249 -13.27 -3.34 25.08
N ASP A 250 -12.56 -4.44 24.91
CA ASP A 250 -11.15 -4.51 25.27
C ASP A 250 -10.35 -3.48 24.47
N PHE A 251 -9.40 -2.82 25.14
CA PHE A 251 -8.44 -1.95 24.49
C PHE A 251 -7.43 -2.75 23.68
N VAL A 252 -7.14 -2.30 22.48
CA VAL A 252 -6.12 -2.88 21.59
C VAL A 252 -5.31 -1.80 20.88
N MET A 253 -4.10 -2.15 20.46
CA MET A 253 -3.23 -1.31 19.65
C MET A 253 -2.84 -2.07 18.39
N VAL A 254 -2.96 -1.43 17.22
CA VAL A 254 -2.46 -1.96 15.95
C VAL A 254 -1.16 -1.25 15.62
N MET A 255 -0.06 -2.00 15.53
CA MET A 255 1.28 -1.48 15.26
C MET A 255 1.74 -1.94 13.88
N GLY A 256 2.12 -1.02 12.99
CA GLY A 256 2.52 -1.41 11.64
C GLY A 256 3.00 -0.28 10.76
N TYR A 257 3.10 -0.58 9.48
CA TYR A 257 3.57 0.32 8.44
C TYR A 257 2.43 0.64 7.45
N PRO A 258 1.41 1.41 7.90
CA PRO A 258 0.29 1.79 7.05
C PRO A 258 0.78 2.56 5.82
N GLY A 259 0.21 2.28 4.67
CA GLY A 259 0.52 2.91 3.39
C GLY A 259 0.25 4.41 3.40
N ILE A 260 -0.44 4.92 2.39
CA ILE A 260 -0.73 6.36 2.29
C ILE A 260 -2.16 6.64 2.71
N THR A 261 -2.36 7.72 3.52
CA THR A 261 -3.67 8.30 3.81
C THR A 261 -3.73 9.76 3.36
N TYR A 262 -4.94 10.34 3.33
CA TYR A 262 -5.22 11.61 2.67
C TYR A 262 -6.07 12.55 3.53
N ARG A 263 -5.95 12.50 4.85
CA ARG A 263 -6.77 13.30 5.78
C ARG A 263 -6.41 14.79 5.79
N ALA A 264 -5.15 15.09 5.45
CA ALA A 264 -4.66 16.47 5.39
C ALA A 264 -5.01 17.18 4.07
N LEU A 265 -5.65 16.51 3.12
CA LEU A 265 -6.03 17.11 1.85
C LEU A 265 -7.11 18.19 2.04
N THR A 266 -7.11 19.17 1.14
CA THR A 266 -8.21 20.12 0.98
C THR A 266 -9.41 19.48 0.29
N ALA A 267 -10.58 20.11 0.33
CA ALA A 267 -11.77 19.66 -0.35
C ALA A 267 -11.56 19.52 -1.88
N SER A 268 -10.85 20.46 -2.49
CA SER A 268 -10.53 20.42 -3.92
C SER A 268 -9.60 19.26 -4.28
N GLU A 269 -8.63 18.94 -3.42
CA GLU A 269 -7.78 17.76 -3.61
C GLU A 269 -8.55 16.45 -3.38
N MET A 270 -9.53 16.44 -2.49
CA MET A 270 -10.44 15.29 -2.34
C MET A 270 -11.36 15.12 -3.56
N GLU A 271 -11.78 16.22 -4.21
CA GLU A 271 -12.50 16.18 -5.48
C GLU A 271 -11.62 15.60 -6.60
N GLU A 272 -10.35 16.00 -6.71
CA GLU A 272 -9.39 15.38 -7.62
C GLU A 272 -9.27 13.87 -7.36
N ARG A 273 -9.18 13.46 -6.09
CA ARG A 273 -9.17 12.05 -5.71
C ARG A 273 -10.45 11.31 -6.07
N LYS A 274 -11.60 11.96 -5.91
CA LYS A 274 -12.89 11.38 -6.31
C LYS A 274 -12.92 11.10 -7.81
N ILE A 275 -12.50 12.04 -8.64
CA ILE A 275 -12.37 11.88 -10.10
C ILE A 275 -11.44 10.69 -10.42
N TRP A 276 -10.31 10.59 -9.69
CA TRP A 276 -9.36 9.48 -9.85
C TRP A 276 -9.98 8.12 -9.52
N PHE A 277 -10.76 8.01 -8.45
CA PHE A 277 -11.44 6.77 -8.09
C PHE A 277 -12.54 6.41 -9.10
N GLU A 278 -13.33 7.38 -9.56
CA GLU A 278 -14.38 7.18 -10.59
C GLU A 278 -13.76 6.65 -11.89
N ARG A 279 -12.69 7.28 -12.36
CA ARG A 279 -11.99 6.86 -13.57
C ARG A 279 -11.40 5.47 -13.41
N ARG A 280 -10.76 5.21 -12.30
CA ARG A 280 -10.13 3.93 -11.99
C ARG A 280 -11.16 2.79 -11.90
N ALA A 281 -12.26 2.98 -11.22
CA ALA A 281 -13.30 1.98 -11.11
C ALA A 281 -13.84 1.60 -12.50
N LYS A 282 -14.11 2.60 -13.36
CA LYS A 282 -14.59 2.39 -14.72
C LYS A 282 -13.57 1.66 -15.59
N VAL A 283 -12.36 2.21 -15.72
CA VAL A 283 -11.34 1.67 -16.63
C VAL A 283 -10.90 0.26 -16.23
N TYR A 284 -10.78 0.00 -14.92
CA TYR A 284 -10.37 -1.33 -14.48
C TYR A 284 -11.45 -2.38 -14.71
N ARG A 285 -12.74 -2.02 -14.59
CA ARG A 285 -13.84 -2.91 -14.99
C ARG A 285 -13.73 -3.27 -16.47
N GLU A 286 -13.59 -2.27 -17.33
CA GLU A 286 -13.46 -2.48 -18.78
C GLU A 286 -12.26 -3.36 -19.12
N TRP A 287 -11.13 -3.20 -18.43
CA TRP A 287 -9.93 -4.02 -18.68
C TRP A 287 -10.06 -5.44 -18.14
N ILE A 288 -10.74 -5.65 -17.02
CA ILE A 288 -11.03 -7.00 -16.50
C ILE A 288 -11.89 -7.75 -17.52
N ASP A 289 -13.03 -7.17 -17.91
CA ASP A 289 -13.95 -7.77 -18.86
C ASP A 289 -13.26 -8.09 -20.21
N LEU A 290 -12.36 -7.21 -20.65
CA LEU A 290 -11.55 -7.40 -21.84
C LEU A 290 -10.58 -8.58 -21.72
N LEU A 291 -9.84 -8.67 -20.61
CA LEU A 291 -8.89 -9.75 -20.35
C LEU A 291 -9.61 -11.10 -20.26
N GLU A 292 -10.72 -11.16 -19.54
CA GLU A 292 -11.53 -12.37 -19.38
C GLU A 292 -12.11 -12.84 -20.72
N SER A 293 -12.72 -11.93 -21.49
CA SER A 293 -13.29 -12.27 -22.80
C SER A 293 -12.23 -12.73 -23.81
N THR A 294 -11.08 -12.07 -23.83
CA THR A 294 -9.99 -12.40 -24.77
C THR A 294 -9.34 -13.75 -24.45
N THR A 295 -9.38 -14.17 -23.20
CA THR A 295 -8.77 -15.44 -22.77
C THR A 295 -9.79 -16.57 -22.52
N ALA A 296 -11.08 -16.34 -22.75
CA ALA A 296 -12.17 -17.27 -22.41
C ALA A 296 -11.95 -18.70 -22.93
N SER A 297 -11.42 -18.86 -24.13
CA SER A 297 -11.15 -20.15 -24.79
C SER A 297 -9.72 -20.67 -24.61
N SER A 298 -8.83 -19.93 -23.90
CA SER A 298 -7.42 -20.30 -23.75
C SER A 298 -7.07 -20.55 -22.27
N PRO A 299 -6.87 -21.79 -21.84
CA PRO A 299 -6.38 -22.10 -20.49
C PRO A 299 -5.05 -21.42 -20.17
N GLU A 300 -4.11 -21.38 -21.12
CA GLU A 300 -2.83 -20.69 -21.00
C GLU A 300 -3.05 -19.19 -20.81
N GLY A 301 -3.91 -18.59 -21.63
CA GLY A 301 -4.25 -17.17 -21.54
C GLY A 301 -4.85 -16.80 -20.19
N LYS A 302 -5.79 -17.62 -19.66
CA LYS A 302 -6.38 -17.41 -18.33
C LYS A 302 -5.33 -17.40 -17.23
N ILE A 303 -4.39 -18.35 -17.26
CA ILE A 303 -3.29 -18.41 -16.30
C ILE A 303 -2.39 -17.18 -16.42
N ALA A 304 -2.03 -16.80 -17.64
CA ALA A 304 -1.15 -15.67 -17.88
C ALA A 304 -1.72 -14.33 -17.38
N VAL A 305 -3.03 -14.07 -17.54
CA VAL A 305 -3.66 -12.80 -17.15
C VAL A 305 -4.17 -12.77 -15.71
N ALA A 306 -4.20 -13.92 -15.01
CA ALA A 306 -4.84 -14.06 -13.70
C ALA A 306 -4.33 -13.04 -12.66
N ASP A 307 -3.01 -12.84 -12.58
CA ASP A 307 -2.39 -11.89 -11.63
C ASP A 307 -2.79 -10.43 -11.96
N LEU A 308 -2.78 -10.06 -13.24
CA LEU A 308 -3.22 -8.73 -13.67
C LEU A 308 -4.70 -8.52 -13.38
N ALA A 309 -5.56 -9.49 -13.73
CA ALA A 309 -7.01 -9.42 -13.47
C ALA A 309 -7.31 -9.29 -11.97
N LYS A 310 -6.65 -10.09 -11.11
CA LYS A 310 -6.76 -9.99 -9.64
C LYS A 310 -6.31 -8.61 -9.14
N THR A 311 -5.20 -8.10 -9.66
CA THR A 311 -4.69 -6.77 -9.29
C THR A 311 -5.66 -5.66 -9.67
N LEU A 312 -6.25 -5.73 -10.88
CA LEU A 312 -7.24 -4.77 -11.34
C LEU A 312 -8.52 -4.85 -10.50
N ALA A 313 -9.03 -6.06 -10.23
CA ALA A 313 -10.24 -6.30 -9.43
C ALA A 313 -10.10 -5.74 -7.99
N ASN A 314 -8.99 -6.05 -7.31
CA ASN A 314 -8.74 -5.52 -5.97
C ASN A 314 -8.69 -3.99 -5.94
N ARG A 315 -8.03 -3.39 -6.93
CA ARG A 315 -7.93 -1.92 -7.03
C ARG A 315 -9.24 -1.26 -7.45
N GLN A 316 -10.03 -1.91 -8.31
CA GLN A 316 -11.36 -1.46 -8.70
C GLN A 316 -12.30 -1.46 -7.50
N LYS A 317 -12.36 -2.59 -6.77
CA LYS A 317 -13.18 -2.74 -5.56
C LYS A 317 -12.78 -1.71 -4.49
N ASN A 318 -11.48 -1.45 -4.31
CA ASN A 318 -11.00 -0.38 -3.45
C ASN A 318 -11.52 1.00 -3.89
N ALA A 319 -11.47 1.32 -5.18
CA ALA A 319 -11.95 2.60 -5.69
C ALA A 319 -13.46 2.79 -5.45
N GLU A 320 -14.27 1.75 -5.69
CA GLU A 320 -15.71 1.75 -5.40
C GLU A 320 -16.00 1.95 -3.90
N GLY A 321 -15.22 1.27 -3.03
CA GLY A 321 -15.33 1.44 -1.57
C GLY A 321 -14.98 2.86 -1.11
N GLN A 322 -13.95 3.48 -1.69
CA GLN A 322 -13.59 4.87 -1.43
C GLN A 322 -14.72 5.83 -1.84
N LEU A 323 -15.32 5.65 -3.02
CA LEU A 323 -16.45 6.46 -3.49
C LEU A 323 -17.68 6.31 -2.58
N ALA A 324 -17.99 5.07 -2.21
CA ALA A 324 -19.09 4.79 -1.28
C ALA A 324 -18.87 5.47 0.09
N GLY A 325 -17.64 5.46 0.59
CA GLY A 325 -17.28 6.12 1.83
C GLY A 325 -17.31 7.65 1.72
N PHE A 326 -16.85 8.24 0.63
CA PHE A 326 -16.98 9.70 0.39
C PHE A 326 -18.45 10.15 0.42
N ALA A 327 -19.34 9.36 -0.16
CA ALA A 327 -20.77 9.63 -0.13
C ALA A 327 -21.35 9.44 1.28
N ARG A 328 -21.09 8.29 1.92
CA ARG A 328 -21.62 7.93 3.24
C ARG A 328 -21.25 8.94 4.31
N TRP A 329 -19.98 9.38 4.34
CA TRP A 329 -19.45 10.24 5.39
C TRP A 329 -19.49 11.73 5.04
N SER A 330 -19.98 12.09 3.85
CA SER A 330 -19.90 13.47 3.32
C SER A 330 -18.49 14.07 3.46
N THR A 331 -17.47 13.28 3.14
CA THR A 331 -16.06 13.59 3.44
C THR A 331 -15.64 14.95 2.87
N ILE A 332 -15.97 15.22 1.60
CA ILE A 332 -15.67 16.51 0.95
C ILE A 332 -16.42 17.67 1.62
N GLY A 333 -17.70 17.45 1.99
CA GLY A 333 -18.51 18.47 2.68
C GLY A 333 -17.94 18.83 4.06
N LYS A 334 -17.53 17.82 4.84
CA LYS A 334 -16.84 18.04 6.13
C LYS A 334 -15.54 18.82 5.96
N GLN A 335 -14.78 18.50 4.91
CA GLN A 335 -13.52 19.21 4.64
C GLN A 335 -13.77 20.66 4.25
N ARG A 336 -14.78 20.98 3.43
CA ARG A 336 -15.18 22.37 3.14
C ARG A 336 -15.60 23.12 4.41
N THR A 337 -16.30 22.47 5.33
CA THR A 337 -16.66 23.06 6.61
C THR A 337 -15.41 23.41 7.42
N LEU A 338 -14.44 22.49 7.51
CA LEU A 338 -13.17 22.74 8.19
C LEU A 338 -12.39 23.88 7.53
N GLU A 339 -12.34 23.95 6.20
CA GLU A 339 -11.69 25.04 5.44
C GLU A 339 -12.29 26.41 5.76
N GLY A 340 -13.60 26.48 5.95
CA GLY A 340 -14.27 27.71 6.37
C GLY A 340 -13.93 28.17 7.79
N GLN A 341 -13.47 27.26 8.64
CA GLN A 341 -13.11 27.52 10.04
C GLN A 341 -11.61 27.81 10.21
N VAL A 342 -10.76 27.22 9.38
CA VAL A 342 -9.30 27.34 9.47
C VAL A 342 -8.80 28.50 8.60
N LYS A 343 -8.22 29.51 9.24
CA LYS A 343 -7.67 30.68 8.54
C LYS A 343 -6.22 30.43 8.13
N THR A 344 -5.93 30.42 6.82
CA THR A 344 -4.58 30.30 6.26
C THR A 344 -4.54 30.85 4.84
N THR A 345 -3.39 31.38 4.44
CA THR A 345 -3.14 31.83 3.06
C THR A 345 -2.79 30.68 2.12
N ALA A 346 -2.41 29.52 2.65
CA ALA A 346 -2.02 28.34 1.87
C ALA A 346 -3.18 27.71 1.09
N LEU A 347 -4.43 27.86 1.57
CA LEU A 347 -5.59 27.17 1.01
C LEU A 347 -5.82 27.49 -0.47
N ALA A 348 -5.79 28.76 -0.84
CA ALA A 348 -6.01 29.18 -2.23
C ALA A 348 -4.96 28.58 -3.20
N GLY A 349 -3.69 28.52 -2.76
CA GLY A 349 -2.62 27.90 -3.55
C GLY A 349 -2.81 26.39 -3.73
N LEU A 350 -3.23 25.66 -2.69
CA LEU A 350 -3.53 24.23 -2.77
C LEU A 350 -4.74 23.95 -3.67
N GLN A 351 -5.77 24.79 -3.64
CA GLN A 351 -6.93 24.72 -4.51
C GLN A 351 -6.56 24.95 -5.99
N SER A 352 -5.67 25.93 -6.27
CA SER A 352 -5.16 26.17 -7.63
C SER A 352 -4.44 24.94 -8.18
N ILE A 353 -3.54 24.34 -7.40
CA ILE A 353 -2.81 23.12 -7.80
C ILE A 353 -3.79 21.96 -8.08
N ALA A 354 -4.80 21.76 -7.25
CA ALA A 354 -5.80 20.72 -7.49
C ALA A 354 -6.55 20.96 -8.81
N SER A 355 -6.89 22.21 -9.14
CA SER A 355 -7.54 22.57 -10.40
C SER A 355 -6.62 22.30 -11.61
N GLU A 356 -5.33 22.61 -11.50
CA GLU A 356 -4.35 22.31 -12.55
C GLU A 356 -4.19 20.79 -12.77
N LYS A 357 -4.15 19.99 -11.68
CA LYS A 357 -4.11 18.54 -11.74
C LYS A 357 -5.35 17.96 -12.43
N ILE A 358 -6.53 18.49 -12.13
CA ILE A 358 -7.79 18.09 -12.78
C ILE A 358 -7.76 18.40 -14.29
N ALA A 359 -7.19 19.55 -14.69
CA ALA A 359 -7.12 19.95 -16.08
C ALA A 359 -6.27 19.03 -16.98
N THR A 360 -5.29 18.32 -16.40
CA THR A 360 -4.41 17.35 -17.10
C THR A 360 -4.72 15.90 -16.73
N PHE A 361 -5.80 15.67 -16.01
CA PHE A 361 -6.03 14.42 -15.30
C PHE A 361 -6.04 13.18 -16.23
N ASP A 362 -6.81 13.20 -17.30
CA ASP A 362 -6.99 12.03 -18.15
C ASP A 362 -5.71 11.64 -18.92
N HIS A 363 -4.94 12.64 -19.36
CA HIS A 363 -3.60 12.45 -19.93
C HIS A 363 -2.66 11.75 -18.92
N ASP A 364 -2.57 12.33 -17.72
CA ASP A 364 -1.65 11.85 -16.69
C ASP A 364 -2.09 10.48 -16.15
N PHE A 365 -3.40 10.22 -16.07
CA PHE A 365 -3.96 8.93 -15.67
C PHE A 365 -3.51 7.81 -16.60
N LEU A 366 -3.57 7.99 -17.92
CA LEU A 366 -3.14 6.96 -18.87
C LEU A 366 -1.63 6.73 -18.80
N LEU A 367 -0.82 7.80 -18.76
CA LEU A 367 0.63 7.66 -18.68
C LEU A 367 1.12 7.02 -17.37
N ASP A 368 0.40 7.20 -16.27
CA ASP A 368 0.71 6.55 -14.99
C ASP A 368 0.65 5.02 -15.05
N HIS A 369 -0.17 4.44 -15.94
CA HIS A 369 -0.22 2.99 -16.13
C HIS A 369 1.03 2.41 -16.81
N LEU A 370 1.84 3.28 -17.42
CA LEU A 370 3.09 2.91 -18.07
C LEU A 370 4.33 3.24 -17.24
N ARG A 371 4.17 4.07 -16.19
CA ARG A 371 5.26 4.61 -15.40
C ARG A 371 5.66 3.68 -14.27
N MET A 372 6.92 3.27 -14.21
CA MET A 372 7.51 2.66 -13.04
C MET A 372 7.73 3.70 -11.95
N THR A 373 7.29 3.43 -10.74
CA THR A 373 7.53 4.27 -9.55
C THR A 373 8.25 3.48 -8.47
N GLY A 374 9.02 4.17 -7.63
CA GLY A 374 9.88 3.52 -6.63
C GLY A 374 9.15 2.68 -5.57
N GLN A 375 7.88 2.96 -5.29
CA GLN A 375 7.11 2.29 -4.24
C GLN A 375 6.09 1.27 -4.76
N SER A 376 5.60 1.41 -5.97
CA SER A 376 4.64 0.48 -6.56
C SER A 376 5.06 0.10 -7.96
N LEU A 377 5.60 -1.09 -8.07
CA LEU A 377 5.91 -1.67 -9.36
C LEU A 377 4.69 -2.35 -10.00
N ALA A 378 3.48 -2.22 -9.43
CA ALA A 378 2.27 -2.82 -9.99
C ALA A 378 1.73 -1.97 -11.13
N LEU A 379 2.33 -2.12 -12.29
CA LEU A 379 1.91 -1.53 -13.56
C LEU A 379 0.69 -2.29 -14.07
N THR A 380 -0.33 -1.55 -14.49
CA THR A 380 -1.60 -2.12 -14.94
C THR A 380 -1.91 -1.82 -16.40
N GLY A 381 -1.01 -1.16 -17.12
CA GLY A 381 -1.10 -0.95 -18.56
C GLY A 381 -0.68 -2.17 -19.40
N PRO A 382 -0.75 -2.05 -20.74
CA PRO A 382 -0.28 -3.09 -21.67
C PRO A 382 1.22 -3.39 -21.45
N LYS A 383 1.58 -4.67 -21.30
CA LYS A 383 2.96 -5.07 -20.97
C LYS A 383 3.96 -4.66 -22.03
N SER A 384 3.58 -4.78 -23.30
CA SER A 384 4.43 -4.35 -24.42
C SER A 384 4.82 -2.87 -24.33
N LEU A 385 3.89 -1.97 -24.00
CA LEU A 385 4.20 -0.56 -23.77
C LEU A 385 5.02 -0.32 -22.50
N ILE A 386 4.68 -1.01 -21.40
CA ILE A 386 5.45 -0.91 -20.16
C ILE A 386 6.91 -1.28 -20.41
N TRP A 387 7.18 -2.38 -21.12
CA TRP A 387 8.52 -2.80 -21.45
C TRP A 387 9.24 -1.82 -22.39
N ALA A 388 8.51 -1.31 -23.40
CA ALA A 388 9.05 -0.30 -24.31
C ALA A 388 9.52 0.95 -23.57
N VAL A 389 8.65 1.50 -22.70
CA VAL A 389 8.97 2.65 -21.86
C VAL A 389 10.10 2.34 -20.87
N ALA A 390 10.09 1.17 -20.23
CA ALA A 390 11.12 0.79 -19.25
C ALA A 390 12.51 0.66 -19.90
N VAL A 391 12.62 0.02 -21.07
CA VAL A 391 13.88 -0.10 -21.81
C VAL A 391 14.38 1.27 -22.29
N ALA A 392 13.50 2.09 -22.87
CA ALA A 392 13.84 3.44 -23.32
C ALA A 392 14.31 4.32 -22.16
N ARG A 393 13.58 4.32 -21.04
CA ARG A 393 13.94 5.10 -19.83
C ARG A 393 15.22 4.58 -19.19
N SER A 394 15.40 3.27 -19.08
CA SER A 394 16.65 2.71 -18.56
C SER A 394 17.87 3.22 -19.31
N ALA A 395 17.81 3.24 -20.65
CA ALA A 395 18.91 3.73 -21.48
C ALA A 395 19.16 5.24 -21.32
N THR A 396 18.11 6.04 -21.23
CA THR A 396 18.21 7.50 -21.06
C THR A 396 18.66 7.90 -19.65
N GLU A 397 18.16 7.23 -18.63
CA GLU A 397 18.54 7.49 -17.24
C GLU A 397 19.99 7.09 -16.95
N ARG A 398 20.47 5.95 -17.48
CA ARG A 398 21.86 5.52 -17.32
C ARG A 398 22.86 6.47 -17.97
N ALA A 399 22.46 7.27 -18.93
CA ALA A 399 23.31 8.30 -19.53
C ALA A 399 23.52 9.53 -18.63
N LYS A 400 22.69 9.68 -17.57
CA LYS A 400 22.82 10.76 -16.59
C LYS A 400 23.82 10.41 -15.47
N PRO A 401 24.43 11.41 -14.81
CA PRO A 401 25.12 11.20 -13.54
C PRO A 401 24.19 10.49 -12.53
N GLU A 402 24.74 9.61 -11.70
CA GLU A 402 23.95 8.80 -10.74
C GLU A 402 23.03 9.66 -9.84
N ALA A 403 23.52 10.82 -9.40
CA ALA A 403 22.76 11.73 -8.52
C ALA A 403 21.57 12.42 -9.21
N ASP A 404 21.49 12.36 -10.53
CA ASP A 404 20.44 13.01 -11.33
C ASP A 404 19.51 11.99 -11.99
N ARG A 405 19.71 10.68 -11.72
CA ARG A 405 18.85 9.60 -12.21
C ARG A 405 17.55 9.52 -11.45
N ASP A 406 16.48 9.15 -12.15
CA ASP A 406 15.25 8.72 -11.49
C ASP A 406 15.58 7.54 -10.55
N GLU A 407 15.10 7.60 -9.33
CA GLU A 407 15.32 6.61 -8.25
C GLU A 407 15.10 5.16 -8.72
N VAL A 408 14.11 4.92 -9.59
CA VAL A 408 13.81 3.59 -10.12
C VAL A 408 14.98 3.04 -10.96
N PHE A 409 15.69 3.91 -11.68
CA PHE A 409 16.81 3.55 -12.56
C PHE A 409 18.18 3.84 -11.93
N ALA A 410 18.23 4.21 -10.67
CA ALA A 410 19.47 4.31 -9.92
C ALA A 410 20.20 2.95 -9.87
N ALA A 411 21.54 2.95 -9.83
CA ALA A 411 22.36 1.73 -9.87
C ALA A 411 21.92 0.68 -8.85
N ARG A 412 21.50 1.12 -7.64
CA ARG A 412 21.01 0.25 -6.57
C ARG A 412 19.68 -0.46 -6.89
N ASN A 413 18.88 0.04 -7.83
CA ASN A 413 17.54 -0.45 -8.16
C ASN A 413 17.45 -1.10 -9.54
N ILE A 414 18.41 -0.86 -10.42
CA ILE A 414 18.34 -1.27 -11.83
C ILE A 414 18.17 -2.78 -12.01
N THR A 415 18.84 -3.58 -11.17
CA THR A 415 18.70 -5.04 -11.19
C THR A 415 17.26 -5.46 -10.90
N ARG A 416 16.58 -4.81 -9.96
CA ARG A 416 15.17 -5.10 -9.65
C ARG A 416 14.24 -4.82 -10.83
N VAL A 417 14.52 -3.76 -11.60
CA VAL A 417 13.77 -3.44 -12.82
C VAL A 417 13.96 -4.53 -13.86
N ARG A 418 15.20 -4.95 -14.07
CA ARG A 418 15.55 -6.03 -15.01
C ARG A 418 14.88 -7.35 -14.64
N ASP A 419 15.01 -7.77 -13.39
CA ASP A 419 14.42 -9.02 -12.86
C ASP A 419 12.88 -8.99 -12.96
N ARG A 420 12.27 -7.83 -12.79
CA ARG A 420 10.84 -7.67 -12.98
C ARG A 420 10.43 -7.89 -14.44
N ILE A 421 11.09 -7.21 -15.37
CA ILE A 421 10.85 -7.33 -16.82
C ILE A 421 10.99 -8.81 -17.26
N GLU A 422 11.93 -9.53 -16.66
CA GLU A 422 12.11 -10.97 -16.90
C GLU A 422 10.94 -11.79 -16.36
N ARG A 423 10.58 -11.59 -15.10
CA ARG A 423 9.47 -12.35 -14.47
C ARG A 423 8.12 -12.12 -15.14
N GLU A 424 7.86 -10.91 -15.62
CA GLU A 424 6.60 -10.57 -16.30
C GLU A 424 6.37 -11.34 -17.59
N GLN A 425 7.40 -12.00 -18.16
CA GLN A 425 7.22 -12.89 -19.30
C GLN A 425 6.27 -14.06 -19.00
N LYS A 426 6.27 -14.58 -17.77
CA LYS A 426 5.39 -15.68 -17.35
C LYS A 426 3.90 -15.32 -17.39
N SER A 427 3.62 -14.02 -17.27
CA SER A 427 2.26 -13.47 -17.29
C SER A 427 1.99 -12.66 -18.58
N PHE A 428 2.68 -12.98 -19.68
CA PHE A 428 2.46 -12.38 -20.98
C PHE A 428 1.72 -13.34 -21.92
N PHE A 429 0.60 -12.88 -22.45
CA PHE A 429 -0.18 -13.56 -23.47
C PHE A 429 -0.49 -12.56 -24.59
N ALA A 430 0.13 -12.72 -25.74
CA ALA A 430 0.11 -11.73 -26.82
C ALA A 430 -1.30 -11.30 -27.27
N PRO A 431 -2.30 -12.21 -27.42
CA PRO A 431 -3.66 -11.79 -27.78
C PRO A 431 -4.28 -10.83 -26.76
N ALA A 432 -4.14 -11.12 -25.46
CA ALA A 432 -4.67 -10.26 -24.39
C ALA A 432 -3.91 -8.93 -24.31
N ASP A 433 -2.60 -8.94 -24.48
CA ASP A 433 -1.81 -7.71 -24.45
C ASP A 433 -2.12 -6.80 -25.64
N LYS A 434 -2.32 -7.35 -26.85
CA LYS A 434 -2.79 -6.61 -28.03
C LYS A 434 -4.15 -5.97 -27.82
N ALA A 435 -5.11 -6.72 -27.26
CA ALA A 435 -6.42 -6.22 -26.95
C ALA A 435 -6.36 -5.10 -25.90
N HIS A 436 -5.54 -5.28 -24.86
CA HIS A 436 -5.31 -4.27 -23.82
C HIS A 436 -4.67 -3.00 -24.41
N LEU A 437 -3.65 -3.15 -25.27
CA LEU A 437 -3.04 -2.04 -25.99
C LEU A 437 -4.05 -1.32 -26.88
N ALA A 438 -4.94 -2.03 -27.57
CA ALA A 438 -5.99 -1.43 -28.39
C ALA A 438 -6.97 -0.61 -27.54
N SER A 439 -7.38 -1.12 -26.37
CA SER A 439 -8.20 -0.37 -25.42
C SER A 439 -7.48 0.91 -24.94
N PHE A 440 -6.23 0.80 -24.52
CA PHE A 440 -5.41 1.95 -24.10
C PHE A 440 -5.31 3.01 -25.20
N VAL A 441 -4.99 2.61 -26.43
CA VAL A 441 -4.89 3.51 -27.59
C VAL A 441 -6.21 4.20 -27.88
N ARG A 442 -7.34 3.48 -27.89
CA ARG A 442 -8.66 4.08 -28.11
C ARG A 442 -9.02 5.11 -27.04
N MET A 443 -8.69 4.82 -25.75
CA MET A 443 -8.87 5.80 -24.68
C MET A 443 -8.00 7.05 -24.91
N ALA A 444 -6.75 6.89 -25.30
CA ALA A 444 -5.85 8.00 -25.59
C ALA A 444 -6.30 8.85 -26.78
N LEU A 445 -6.78 8.21 -27.86
CA LEU A 445 -7.35 8.91 -29.02
C LEU A 445 -8.67 9.64 -28.72
N ALA A 446 -9.39 9.22 -27.68
CA ALA A 446 -10.65 9.86 -27.24
C ALA A 446 -10.42 11.05 -26.28
N LEU A 447 -9.19 11.32 -25.86
CA LEU A 447 -8.89 12.42 -24.95
C LEU A 447 -9.20 13.78 -25.60
N PRO A 448 -9.62 14.79 -24.80
CA PRO A 448 -9.78 16.17 -25.26
C PRO A 448 -8.48 16.72 -25.85
N GLN A 449 -8.60 17.67 -26.79
CA GLN A 449 -7.45 18.21 -27.52
C GLN A 449 -6.30 18.69 -26.60
N GLY A 450 -6.61 19.30 -25.46
CA GLY A 450 -5.60 19.76 -24.48
C GLY A 450 -4.97 18.66 -23.63
N GLN A 451 -5.43 17.41 -23.73
CA GLN A 451 -4.96 16.26 -22.97
C GLN A 451 -4.49 15.09 -23.86
N ARG A 452 -4.25 15.35 -25.15
CA ARG A 452 -3.84 14.32 -26.13
C ARG A 452 -2.42 13.83 -25.81
N ILE A 453 -2.19 12.53 -26.07
CA ILE A 453 -0.86 11.91 -26.00
C ILE A 453 -0.27 11.92 -27.41
N ALA A 454 0.65 12.84 -27.66
CA ALA A 454 1.19 13.10 -29.00
C ALA A 454 1.82 11.86 -29.64
N ALA A 455 2.51 11.05 -28.87
CA ALA A 455 3.11 9.81 -29.35
C ALA A 455 2.06 8.81 -29.89
N ILE A 456 0.90 8.74 -29.25
CA ILE A 456 -0.23 7.91 -29.71
C ILE A 456 -0.87 8.52 -30.95
N ASP A 457 -1.12 9.82 -30.95
CA ASP A 457 -1.73 10.51 -32.08
C ASP A 457 -0.89 10.37 -33.36
N GLN A 458 0.42 10.60 -33.29
CA GLN A 458 1.34 10.48 -34.43
C GLN A 458 1.32 9.08 -35.04
N LEU A 459 1.18 8.06 -34.24
CA LEU A 459 1.25 6.68 -34.70
C LEU A 459 -0.10 6.14 -35.18
N PHE A 460 -1.22 6.49 -34.50
CA PHE A 460 -2.52 5.84 -34.66
C PHE A 460 -3.63 6.73 -35.23
N ALA A 461 -3.51 8.07 -35.21
CA ALA A 461 -4.61 8.92 -35.69
C ALA A 461 -4.93 8.65 -37.17
N GLY A 462 -6.20 8.41 -37.47
CA GLY A 462 -6.70 8.13 -38.82
C GLY A 462 -6.37 6.73 -39.34
N LYS A 463 -5.81 5.82 -38.52
CA LYS A 463 -5.47 4.44 -38.90
C LYS A 463 -6.35 3.44 -38.17
N ASP A 464 -6.46 2.23 -38.74
CA ASP A 464 -7.04 1.10 -37.98
C ASP A 464 -6.11 0.70 -36.83
N VAL A 465 -6.64 0.77 -35.61
CA VAL A 465 -5.88 0.55 -34.37
C VAL A 465 -5.36 -0.88 -34.30
N ASN A 466 -6.22 -1.87 -34.62
CA ASN A 466 -5.84 -3.28 -34.49
C ASN A 466 -4.81 -3.67 -35.54
N ALA A 467 -4.99 -3.26 -36.81
CA ALA A 467 -4.01 -3.51 -37.88
C ALA A 467 -2.65 -2.85 -37.58
N THR A 468 -2.66 -1.63 -37.02
CA THR A 468 -1.42 -0.94 -36.62
C THR A 468 -0.71 -1.68 -35.49
N ILE A 469 -1.45 -2.17 -34.48
CA ILE A 469 -0.90 -2.98 -33.39
C ILE A 469 -0.30 -4.28 -33.92
N ASP A 470 -0.99 -4.97 -34.84
CA ASP A 470 -0.46 -6.20 -35.45
C ASP A 470 0.86 -5.96 -36.17
N GLN A 471 0.98 -4.82 -36.90
CA GLN A 471 2.24 -4.43 -37.52
C GLN A 471 3.33 -4.11 -36.50
N LEU A 472 3.02 -3.44 -35.37
CA LEU A 472 3.96 -3.18 -34.29
C LEU A 472 4.54 -4.48 -33.74
N TYR A 473 3.67 -5.47 -33.46
CA TYR A 473 4.11 -6.78 -32.92
C TYR A 473 4.89 -7.60 -33.93
N ALA A 474 4.49 -7.60 -35.20
CA ALA A 474 5.17 -8.33 -36.25
C ALA A 474 6.61 -7.81 -36.54
N ASN A 475 6.83 -6.50 -36.34
CA ASN A 475 8.09 -5.84 -36.63
C ASN A 475 8.94 -5.53 -35.38
N SER A 476 8.49 -5.93 -34.18
CA SER A 476 9.21 -5.69 -32.95
C SER A 476 9.85 -6.96 -32.39
N ARG A 477 11.07 -6.83 -31.89
CA ARG A 477 11.78 -7.86 -31.12
C ARG A 477 11.55 -7.73 -29.60
N LEU A 478 10.95 -6.63 -29.15
CA LEU A 478 10.77 -6.33 -27.73
C LEU A 478 9.92 -7.37 -27.00
N VAL A 479 8.98 -8.02 -27.69
CA VAL A 479 8.11 -9.05 -27.09
C VAL A 479 8.84 -10.37 -26.80
N ASN A 480 9.99 -10.58 -27.46
CA ASN A 480 10.88 -11.71 -27.16
C ASN A 480 11.71 -11.42 -25.90
N LEU A 481 11.73 -12.35 -24.94
CA LEU A 481 12.43 -12.16 -23.67
C LEU A 481 13.93 -11.94 -23.83
N SER A 482 14.61 -12.77 -24.62
CA SER A 482 16.07 -12.69 -24.81
C SER A 482 16.48 -11.37 -25.48
N ASP A 483 15.74 -10.97 -26.53
CA ASP A 483 15.97 -9.70 -27.21
C ASP A 483 15.73 -8.51 -26.27
N ARG A 484 14.64 -8.54 -25.49
CA ARG A 484 14.28 -7.48 -24.53
C ARG A 484 15.33 -7.31 -23.44
N LEU A 485 15.83 -8.41 -22.87
CA LEU A 485 16.88 -8.34 -21.84
C LEU A 485 18.20 -7.81 -22.43
N SER A 486 18.53 -8.20 -23.68
CA SER A 486 19.66 -7.64 -24.40
C SER A 486 19.51 -6.13 -24.64
N MET A 487 18.31 -5.69 -25.06
CA MET A 487 18.00 -4.27 -25.26
C MET A 487 18.12 -3.46 -23.97
N PHE A 488 17.76 -4.03 -22.83
CA PHE A 488 17.80 -3.34 -21.54
C PHE A 488 19.23 -2.87 -21.19
N ASP A 489 20.24 -3.58 -21.64
CA ASP A 489 21.65 -3.26 -21.38
C ASP A 489 22.28 -2.30 -22.41
N MET A 490 21.56 -1.97 -23.50
CA MET A 490 22.05 -1.10 -24.60
C MET A 490 21.95 0.39 -24.24
N SER A 491 22.76 1.20 -24.89
CA SER A 491 22.64 2.67 -24.88
C SER A 491 21.46 3.14 -25.73
N ALA A 492 20.98 4.36 -25.48
CA ALA A 492 19.90 4.95 -26.29
C ALA A 492 20.22 5.03 -27.78
N ALA A 493 21.48 5.30 -28.14
CA ALA A 493 21.92 5.33 -29.54
C ALA A 493 21.83 3.95 -30.20
N GLN A 494 22.29 2.90 -29.52
CA GLN A 494 22.19 1.52 -30.01
C GLN A 494 20.72 1.08 -30.16
N LEU A 495 19.86 1.43 -29.21
CA LEU A 495 18.42 1.11 -29.25
C LEU A 495 17.75 1.78 -30.46
N ARG A 496 17.98 3.08 -30.69
CA ARG A 496 17.41 3.83 -31.85
C ARG A 496 17.88 3.27 -33.17
N ALA A 497 19.14 2.78 -33.27
CA ALA A 497 19.67 2.16 -34.47
C ALA A 497 18.96 0.84 -34.84
N ARG A 498 18.27 0.19 -33.92
CA ARG A 498 17.48 -1.05 -34.17
C ARG A 498 16.21 -0.80 -34.99
N ARG A 499 15.69 0.42 -34.98
CA ARG A 499 14.43 0.79 -35.64
C ARG A 499 13.26 -0.15 -35.27
N ASP A 500 13.18 -0.54 -33.99
CA ASP A 500 12.10 -1.36 -33.47
C ASP A 500 10.88 -0.46 -33.16
N PRO A 501 9.73 -0.69 -33.81
CA PRO A 501 8.62 0.27 -33.75
C PRO A 501 7.95 0.37 -32.38
N LEU A 502 7.92 -0.70 -31.56
CA LEU A 502 7.45 -0.61 -30.19
C LEU A 502 8.43 0.17 -29.32
N LEU A 503 9.72 0.00 -29.53
CA LEU A 503 10.75 0.72 -28.80
C LEU A 503 10.76 2.22 -29.19
N ASP A 504 10.55 2.56 -30.46
CA ASP A 504 10.42 3.95 -30.91
C ASP A 504 9.21 4.63 -30.25
N LEU A 505 8.06 3.95 -30.15
CA LEU A 505 6.91 4.39 -29.39
C LEU A 505 7.26 4.55 -27.89
N GLY A 506 8.02 3.61 -27.33
CA GLY A 506 8.52 3.67 -25.95
C GLY A 506 9.37 4.91 -25.68
N PHE A 507 10.25 5.31 -26.60
CA PHE A 507 11.02 6.56 -26.50
C PHE A 507 10.13 7.80 -26.56
N ALA A 508 9.14 7.82 -27.47
CA ALA A 508 8.21 8.94 -27.57
C ALA A 508 7.36 9.10 -26.30
N LEU A 509 6.78 8.01 -25.79
CA LEU A 509 6.03 8.00 -24.52
C LEU A 509 6.93 8.36 -23.32
N SER A 510 8.19 7.92 -23.32
CA SER A 510 9.16 8.29 -22.27
C SER A 510 9.41 9.81 -22.21
N ALA A 511 9.41 10.50 -23.35
CA ALA A 511 9.54 11.95 -23.40
C ALA A 511 8.31 12.65 -22.78
N GLU A 512 7.10 12.16 -23.08
CA GLU A 512 5.86 12.70 -22.51
C GLU A 512 5.76 12.43 -21.00
N ILE A 513 6.14 11.23 -20.55
CA ILE A 513 6.25 10.92 -19.12
C ILE A 513 7.25 11.83 -18.43
N SER A 514 8.36 12.18 -19.08
CA SER A 514 9.33 13.12 -18.51
C SER A 514 8.76 14.54 -18.37
N ALA A 515 8.02 15.02 -19.38
CA ALA A 515 7.33 16.31 -19.33
C ALA A 515 6.24 16.33 -18.24
N MET A 516 5.47 15.24 -18.10
CA MET A 516 4.52 15.05 -17.00
C MET A 516 5.20 15.12 -15.63
N ASN A 517 6.34 14.43 -15.47
CA ASN A 517 7.09 14.46 -14.21
C ASN A 517 7.60 15.89 -13.89
N GLU A 518 8.02 16.65 -14.89
CA GLU A 518 8.43 18.05 -14.70
C GLU A 518 7.30 18.96 -14.18
N ARG A 519 6.08 18.79 -14.70
CA ARG A 519 4.90 19.49 -14.15
C ARG A 519 4.65 19.08 -12.70
N ARG A 520 4.73 17.78 -12.40
CA ARG A 520 4.53 17.25 -11.06
C ARG A 520 5.58 17.73 -10.07
N ASP A 521 6.83 17.84 -10.47
CA ASP A 521 7.89 18.44 -9.64
C ASP A 521 7.50 19.88 -9.20
N GLY A 522 6.90 20.66 -10.10
CA GLY A 522 6.36 21.98 -9.79
C GLY A 522 5.25 21.94 -8.74
N TRP A 523 4.26 21.05 -8.93
CA TRP A 523 3.17 20.88 -7.98
C TRP A 523 3.65 20.37 -6.61
N GLU A 524 4.52 19.37 -6.58
CA GLU A 524 5.06 18.83 -5.33
C GLU A 524 5.92 19.85 -4.58
N GLY A 525 6.68 20.68 -5.32
CA GLY A 525 7.42 21.78 -4.73
C GLY A 525 6.50 22.84 -4.10
N ALA A 526 5.46 23.25 -4.79
CA ALA A 526 4.45 24.16 -4.26
C ALA A 526 3.72 23.55 -3.04
N ILE A 527 3.30 22.28 -3.12
CA ILE A 527 2.69 21.56 -2.01
C ILE A 527 3.64 21.50 -0.81
N SER A 528 4.94 21.21 -1.02
CA SER A 528 5.94 21.17 0.06
C SER A 528 6.13 22.50 0.79
N ARG A 529 5.72 23.61 0.19
CA ARG A 529 5.71 24.94 0.77
C ARG A 529 4.39 25.28 1.47
N LEU A 530 3.26 24.91 0.85
CA LEU A 530 1.92 25.29 1.28
C LEU A 530 1.32 24.32 2.33
N ARG A 531 1.55 23.02 2.17
CA ARG A 531 0.99 22.01 3.06
C ARG A 531 1.42 22.15 4.52
N PRO A 532 2.69 22.44 4.85
CA PRO A 532 3.10 22.70 6.23
C PRO A 532 2.33 23.86 6.89
N GLU A 533 2.00 24.91 6.14
CA GLU A 533 1.22 26.05 6.64
C GLU A 533 -0.22 25.63 6.91
N TRP A 534 -0.85 24.92 5.96
CA TRP A 534 -2.18 24.35 6.13
C TRP A 534 -2.27 23.44 7.36
N ARG A 535 -1.28 22.54 7.54
CA ARG A 535 -1.24 21.63 8.69
C ARG A 535 -1.07 22.33 10.02
N ARG A 536 -0.18 23.33 10.11
CA ARG A 536 -0.06 24.17 11.33
C ARG A 536 -1.39 24.82 11.69
N ALA A 537 -2.09 25.36 10.71
CA ALA A 537 -3.38 25.99 10.92
C ALA A 537 -4.45 24.97 11.40
N GLN A 538 -4.48 23.77 10.83
CA GLN A 538 -5.36 22.68 11.29
C GLN A 538 -5.05 22.27 12.74
N ILE A 539 -3.78 22.08 13.10
CA ILE A 539 -3.35 21.71 14.45
C ILE A 539 -3.72 22.80 15.44
N ALA A 540 -3.48 24.07 15.09
CA ALA A 540 -3.85 25.20 15.93
C ALA A 540 -5.37 25.31 16.12
N HIS A 541 -6.16 25.07 15.07
CA HIS A 541 -7.62 25.06 15.15
C HIS A 541 -8.13 23.93 16.04
N ALA A 542 -7.54 22.75 15.95
CA ALA A 542 -7.93 21.59 16.75
C ALA A 542 -7.57 21.73 18.25
N GLY A 543 -6.61 22.59 18.60
CA GLY A 543 -6.13 22.77 19.97
C GLY A 543 -5.52 21.53 20.62
N ARG A 544 -5.19 20.50 19.81
CA ARG A 544 -4.60 19.23 20.24
C ARG A 544 -3.70 18.66 19.14
N PRO A 545 -2.77 17.75 19.46
CA PRO A 545 -2.03 17.01 18.44
C PRO A 545 -2.98 16.28 17.48
N ILE A 546 -2.62 16.26 16.21
CA ILE A 546 -3.29 15.50 15.15
C ILE A 546 -2.24 14.57 14.53
N ALA A 547 -2.57 13.30 14.36
CA ALA A 547 -1.69 12.37 13.68
C ALA A 547 -1.46 12.79 12.23
N PRO A 548 -0.21 12.74 11.72
CA PRO A 548 0.07 13.00 10.32
C PRO A 548 -0.48 11.88 9.44
N ASP A 549 -0.75 12.20 8.17
CA ASP A 549 -1.08 11.17 7.20
C ASP A 549 -0.03 10.06 7.19
N ALA A 550 -0.51 8.83 7.03
CA ALA A 550 0.38 7.68 6.89
C ALA A 550 1.13 7.74 5.57
N ASN A 551 2.36 7.25 5.58
CA ASN A 551 3.29 7.31 4.45
C ASN A 551 4.24 6.10 4.43
N SER A 552 3.76 4.93 4.81
CA SER A 552 4.53 3.67 4.93
C SER A 552 5.64 3.73 5.99
N THR A 553 5.47 4.54 7.03
CA THR A 553 6.34 4.58 8.19
C THR A 553 5.70 3.88 9.39
N LEU A 554 6.52 3.50 10.39
CA LEU A 554 6.02 2.86 11.61
C LEU A 554 4.99 3.74 12.33
N ARG A 555 3.84 3.15 12.66
CA ARG A 555 2.72 3.80 13.34
C ARG A 555 2.08 2.89 14.36
N VAL A 556 1.41 3.51 15.31
CA VAL A 556 0.48 2.84 16.22
C VAL A 556 -0.88 3.51 16.17
N SER A 557 -1.93 2.69 16.15
CA SER A 557 -3.32 3.14 16.28
C SER A 557 -3.90 2.52 17.54
N PHE A 558 -4.51 3.34 18.39
CA PHE A 558 -5.22 2.91 19.60
C PHE A 558 -6.68 2.62 19.25
N ALA A 559 -7.26 1.59 19.85
CA ALA A 559 -8.60 1.14 19.46
C ALA A 559 -9.27 0.29 20.56
N HIS A 560 -10.53 -0.03 20.31
CA HIS A 560 -11.29 -0.99 21.11
C HIS A 560 -11.94 -2.04 20.23
N VAL A 561 -12.10 -3.23 20.76
CA VAL A 561 -12.83 -4.32 20.11
C VAL A 561 -14.31 -3.97 20.09
N LYS A 562 -14.88 -3.72 18.91
CA LYS A 562 -16.27 -3.25 18.75
C LYS A 562 -16.97 -3.85 17.56
N GLY A 563 -18.25 -4.20 17.74
CA GLY A 563 -19.19 -4.37 16.65
C GLY A 563 -19.67 -3.02 16.10
N TYR A 564 -20.45 -3.04 15.03
CA TYR A 564 -20.98 -1.82 14.43
C TYR A 564 -22.29 -2.07 13.68
N GLN A 565 -22.97 -0.97 13.36
CA GLN A 565 -24.20 -0.97 12.59
C GLN A 565 -23.87 -0.54 11.13
N PRO A 566 -23.83 -1.49 10.17
CA PRO A 566 -23.52 -1.16 8.76
C PRO A 566 -24.68 -0.43 8.07
N ARG A 567 -25.92 -0.69 8.50
CA ARG A 567 -27.16 -0.07 8.00
C ARG A 567 -28.26 -0.22 9.03
N ASP A 568 -29.34 0.52 8.83
CA ASP A 568 -30.51 0.44 9.70
C ASP A 568 -31.03 -1.00 9.85
N GLY A 569 -31.37 -1.40 11.07
CA GLY A 569 -31.88 -2.73 11.40
C GLY A 569 -30.84 -3.86 11.41
N VAL A 570 -29.54 -3.61 11.15
CA VAL A 570 -28.48 -4.63 11.13
C VAL A 570 -27.39 -4.26 12.14
N TRP A 571 -27.06 -5.20 13.00
CA TRP A 571 -25.92 -5.10 13.92
C TRP A 571 -24.91 -6.22 13.64
N PHE A 572 -23.64 -5.89 13.50
CA PHE A 572 -22.55 -6.84 13.40
C PHE A 572 -21.81 -6.98 14.72
N ASN A 573 -21.73 -8.22 15.22
CA ASN A 573 -20.94 -8.55 16.40
C ASN A 573 -19.44 -8.34 16.14
N ALA A 574 -18.71 -8.04 17.21
CA ALA A 574 -17.29 -7.80 17.15
C ALA A 574 -16.45 -9.05 16.86
N GLN A 575 -17.00 -10.25 16.98
CA GLN A 575 -16.26 -11.52 16.83
C GLN A 575 -17.03 -12.51 15.98
N THR A 576 -16.27 -13.32 15.22
CA THR A 576 -16.73 -14.51 14.52
C THR A 576 -16.08 -15.75 15.12
N THR A 577 -16.69 -16.92 14.90
CA THR A 577 -16.26 -18.18 15.49
C THR A 577 -16.22 -19.31 14.46
N LEU A 578 -15.71 -20.48 14.84
CA LEU A 578 -15.72 -21.67 14.00
C LEU A 578 -17.13 -22.11 13.59
N ALA A 579 -18.17 -21.82 14.38
CA ALA A 579 -19.55 -22.06 13.97
C ALA A 579 -19.87 -21.38 12.63
N GLY A 580 -19.50 -20.11 12.46
CA GLY A 580 -19.70 -19.38 11.21
C GLY A 580 -18.84 -19.87 10.04
N VAL A 581 -17.65 -20.45 10.31
CA VAL A 581 -16.86 -21.13 9.28
C VAL A 581 -17.62 -22.35 8.74
N LEU A 582 -18.21 -23.15 9.66
CA LEU A 582 -18.99 -24.33 9.27
C LEU A 582 -20.28 -23.96 8.55
N GLU A 583 -20.96 -22.88 8.98
CA GLU A 583 -22.18 -22.38 8.35
C GLU A 583 -21.93 -21.95 6.89
N LYS A 584 -20.76 -21.35 6.60
CA LYS A 584 -20.37 -20.93 5.25
C LYS A 584 -19.85 -22.08 4.38
N HIS A 585 -19.62 -23.27 4.91
CA HIS A 585 -19.07 -24.39 4.15
C HIS A 585 -20.00 -24.85 3.04
N THR A 586 -19.51 -24.86 1.79
CA THR A 586 -20.25 -25.34 0.62
C THR A 586 -19.64 -26.60 0.00
N GLY A 587 -18.44 -27.02 0.42
CA GLY A 587 -17.68 -28.10 -0.18
C GLY A 587 -16.98 -27.73 -1.49
N ALA A 588 -16.99 -26.45 -1.86
CA ALA A 588 -16.31 -25.93 -3.06
C ALA A 588 -15.65 -24.58 -2.74
N GLU A 589 -14.57 -24.25 -3.46
CA GLU A 589 -13.92 -22.94 -3.36
C GLU A 589 -14.93 -21.79 -3.64
N PRO A 590 -14.85 -20.69 -2.92
CA PRO A 590 -13.85 -20.34 -1.88
C PRO A 590 -14.30 -20.72 -0.45
N PHE A 591 -15.31 -21.56 -0.28
CA PHE A 591 -15.91 -21.95 1.00
C PHE A 591 -15.75 -23.45 1.29
N ASP A 592 -14.65 -24.04 0.91
CA ASP A 592 -14.27 -25.43 1.20
C ASP A 592 -13.50 -25.50 2.52
N VAL A 593 -14.15 -25.99 3.58
CA VAL A 593 -13.50 -26.13 4.91
C VAL A 593 -12.77 -27.45 5.01
N PRO A 594 -11.46 -27.48 5.35
CA PRO A 594 -10.72 -28.71 5.58
C PRO A 594 -11.35 -29.59 6.67
N GLU A 595 -11.29 -30.92 6.50
CA GLU A 595 -11.90 -31.92 7.41
C GLU A 595 -11.47 -31.70 8.87
N ALA A 596 -10.19 -31.44 9.11
CA ALA A 596 -9.67 -31.19 10.47
C ALA A 596 -10.35 -29.97 11.14
N ILE A 597 -10.64 -28.93 10.38
CA ILE A 597 -11.34 -27.73 10.87
C ILE A 597 -12.82 -28.02 11.08
N ARG A 598 -13.45 -28.82 10.20
CA ARG A 598 -14.86 -29.24 10.38
C ARG A 598 -15.02 -30.06 11.67
N THR A 599 -14.12 -31.02 11.91
CA THR A 599 -14.13 -31.83 13.13
C THR A 599 -13.90 -30.98 14.39
N ALA A 600 -12.91 -30.08 14.37
CA ALA A 600 -12.65 -29.18 15.48
C ALA A 600 -13.84 -28.21 15.74
N GLY A 601 -14.40 -27.65 14.69
CA GLY A 601 -15.53 -26.73 14.76
C GLY A 601 -16.81 -27.39 15.28
N ALA A 602 -17.07 -28.66 14.92
CA ALA A 602 -18.20 -29.41 15.43
C ALA A 602 -18.09 -29.66 16.94
N SER A 603 -16.87 -29.90 17.45
CA SER A 603 -16.62 -30.14 18.87
C SER A 603 -16.49 -28.84 19.70
N GLN A 604 -15.99 -27.77 19.09
CA GLN A 604 -15.69 -26.48 19.74
C GLN A 604 -16.15 -25.30 18.87
N PRO A 605 -17.47 -25.14 18.61
CA PRO A 605 -17.97 -24.13 17.67
C PRO A 605 -17.72 -22.68 18.12
N GLY A 606 -17.53 -22.45 19.42
CA GLY A 606 -17.30 -21.12 20.01
C GLY A 606 -15.87 -20.60 19.90
N ILE A 607 -14.92 -21.33 19.33
CA ILE A 607 -13.54 -20.84 19.17
C ILE A 607 -13.56 -19.59 18.27
N PRO A 608 -13.01 -18.43 18.75
CA PRO A 608 -12.93 -17.21 17.96
C PRO A 608 -12.05 -17.37 16.73
N VAL A 609 -12.46 -16.78 15.61
CA VAL A 609 -11.71 -16.78 14.33
C VAL A 609 -11.20 -15.39 13.98
N ALA A 610 -12.08 -14.40 13.98
CA ALA A 610 -11.71 -13.02 13.70
C ALA A 610 -12.44 -12.06 14.63
N PHE A 611 -11.89 -10.84 14.79
CA PHE A 611 -12.55 -9.79 15.54
C PHE A 611 -12.41 -8.43 14.85
N LEU A 612 -13.33 -7.54 15.13
CA LEU A 612 -13.35 -6.15 14.71
C LEU A 612 -12.77 -5.25 15.79
N SER A 613 -12.12 -4.19 15.37
CA SER A 613 -11.79 -3.05 16.21
C SER A 613 -12.06 -1.75 15.48
N ASP A 614 -12.22 -0.66 16.21
CA ASP A 614 -12.33 0.69 15.64
C ASP A 614 -10.97 1.33 15.33
N ALA A 615 -9.94 0.49 15.11
CA ALA A 615 -8.59 0.92 14.76
C ALA A 615 -8.54 1.66 13.42
N ASP A 616 -7.76 2.73 13.40
CA ASP A 616 -7.45 3.45 12.19
C ASP A 616 -6.37 2.71 11.39
N THR A 617 -6.76 1.96 10.37
CA THR A 617 -5.87 1.16 9.51
C THR A 617 -5.99 1.55 8.04
N THR A 618 -5.03 1.10 7.22
CA THR A 618 -5.06 1.21 5.75
C THR A 618 -4.18 0.12 5.13
N GLY A 619 -4.15 0.02 3.81
CA GLY A 619 -3.24 -0.90 3.11
C GLY A 619 -1.80 -0.74 3.62
N GLY A 620 -1.09 -1.86 3.84
CA GLY A 620 0.20 -1.91 4.55
C GLY A 620 0.09 -2.30 6.03
N ASN A 621 -1.09 -2.13 6.66
CA ASN A 621 -1.37 -2.73 7.97
C ASN A 621 -1.59 -4.25 7.91
N SER A 622 -1.68 -4.85 6.74
CA SER A 622 -1.68 -6.32 6.61
C SER A 622 -0.50 -6.92 7.39
N GLY A 623 -0.79 -7.86 8.29
CA GLY A 623 0.20 -8.49 9.18
C GLY A 623 0.58 -7.68 10.42
N SER A 624 0.00 -6.50 10.62
CA SER A 624 0.26 -5.69 11.83
C SER A 624 -0.11 -6.46 13.10
N PRO A 625 0.82 -6.61 14.05
CA PRO A 625 0.48 -7.15 15.37
C PRO A 625 -0.58 -6.27 16.03
N THR A 626 -1.64 -6.91 16.50
CA THR A 626 -2.67 -6.30 17.36
C THR A 626 -2.42 -6.77 18.77
N ILE A 627 -2.15 -5.84 19.68
CA ILE A 627 -1.74 -6.13 21.05
C ILE A 627 -2.70 -5.51 22.06
N ASN A 628 -2.83 -6.13 23.23
CA ASN A 628 -3.65 -5.63 24.33
C ASN A 628 -2.96 -4.52 25.16
N ALA A 629 -3.65 -4.01 26.17
CA ALA A 629 -3.17 -2.97 27.09
C ALA A 629 -1.82 -3.29 27.77
N ARG A 630 -1.50 -4.58 27.91
CA ARG A 630 -0.29 -5.10 28.55
C ARG A 630 0.84 -5.42 27.59
N GLY A 631 0.67 -5.16 26.27
CA GLY A 631 1.68 -5.42 25.25
C GLY A 631 1.75 -6.87 24.77
N GLN A 632 0.69 -7.66 24.97
CA GLN A 632 0.59 -9.05 24.51
C GLN A 632 -0.16 -9.12 23.19
N LEU A 633 0.32 -9.99 22.28
CA LEU A 633 -0.33 -10.25 21.00
C LEU A 633 -1.69 -10.92 21.21
N VAL A 634 -2.73 -10.34 20.65
CA VAL A 634 -4.11 -10.85 20.67
C VAL A 634 -4.66 -11.14 19.28
N GLY A 635 -3.98 -10.69 18.24
CA GLY A 635 -4.38 -10.92 16.85
C GLY A 635 -3.40 -10.31 15.85
N VAL A 636 -3.73 -10.47 14.58
CA VAL A 636 -3.00 -9.92 13.44
C VAL A 636 -4.00 -9.23 12.54
N ASN A 637 -3.78 -7.95 12.26
CA ASN A 637 -4.64 -7.21 11.34
C ASN A 637 -4.46 -7.75 9.91
N PHE A 638 -5.55 -8.10 9.23
CA PHE A 638 -5.46 -8.64 7.88
C PHE A 638 -6.33 -7.91 6.85
N ASP A 639 -7.44 -7.30 7.27
CA ASP A 639 -8.37 -6.65 6.36
C ASP A 639 -9.13 -5.50 7.07
N ARG A 640 -10.00 -4.83 6.33
CA ARG A 640 -10.91 -3.77 6.77
C ARG A 640 -12.32 -4.12 6.36
N VAL A 641 -13.31 -3.49 6.98
CA VAL A 641 -14.71 -3.63 6.56
C VAL A 641 -15.03 -2.64 5.44
N TRP A 642 -15.98 -3.00 4.58
CA TRP A 642 -16.39 -2.19 3.43
C TRP A 642 -16.76 -0.75 3.81
N GLU A 643 -17.45 -0.59 4.94
CA GLU A 643 -17.92 0.69 5.43
C GLU A 643 -16.80 1.64 5.89
N ASN A 644 -15.59 1.12 6.08
CA ASN A 644 -14.42 1.87 6.55
C ASN A 644 -13.27 1.86 5.53
N VAL A 645 -13.55 1.67 4.24
CA VAL A 645 -12.53 1.68 3.19
C VAL A 645 -12.01 3.09 2.91
N SER A 646 -12.83 4.14 3.11
CA SER A 646 -12.45 5.55 2.89
C SER A 646 -12.01 6.25 4.17
#